data_4c1190910a4d033713d66abc9117eba5
#
_entry.id   4c1190910a4d033713d66abc9117eba5
#
_cell.length_a   1.000
_cell.length_b   1.000
_cell.length_c   1.000
_cell.angle_alpha   90.00
_cell.angle_beta   90.00
_cell.angle_gamma   90.00
#
_symmetry.space_group_name_H-M   'P 1'
#
loop_
_entity.id
_entity.type
_entity.pdbx_description
1 polymer ?
#
loop_
_entity_poly.entity_id
_entity_poly.type
_entity_poly.pdbx_seq_one_letter_code
_entity_poly.pdbx_strand_id
1 'polypeptide(L)'
;MRRRARAILATASLLTAGVVAAPAVQARPSGADGEGIVVWNAQVSRAQLPLLLEAGADAQELGAALPAKGSAGVELYLTKSQAAALRGKGVDLTEHKVSAQAANRLKAAGDGVFRPYSGRNGLKQEILDTGRTHPDLAKVESIGKTVNGQDILAVKLTKGATKSRDGSKPATLYLSNQHAREWITPEMTRRLMHYYLDNYGKDPRITKIVDSTELWFVISANPDGYDYTFTPGNRLWRKNLRDNNGDGKITSADGVDPNRNFPYKWGYDDEGSSPDPTSETYRGPSAGSEPETKALDSFEKRVHFNYAINYHSAAELLLYGVGWQVATPTPDDVIYKSLAGTPDKPAIPGYHSEVSSALYTTNGEADGHAANVNGTMMFTPEMSTCTTVSKEDPADEWNPADCPSDFNFPDSEKLIQAEFQKNIPFALSVAETAAHPDRPSSSVGIDAPDFTPDTFATSYTRDDDQEVAVTVRKSVRDKTLNYRINGGRRHTEELEPWQGGKVFGGHDNIRFDQYRAKVEDADAGDRVQVWFTGRTAAGQPTSSTPFTYTVAERPKGDTLVLADEGGTAPAKNAALYTRALADNGKKAAVWDVATQGTPSALGVLSHFRNVLWYTGDAQPSAATMFAVRDFVNEGGKLINTGEQAGGSVDLGDGALSDDFSQYYLGAYNKAGLKSPPAFAGAGRLAGAKASLAAAPGRPLTAAGAYTITSDTLKPDRFPQFASASAGDYPGVRTPFEPAEGSWFAAAEHRDDAYMRLARTVDLTGATAAQKPSLDLQLSYDTEPGYDQVIIEAHTVGQDDWTTLPDLNGGSTTSAPSQCEQGFLLKEHPFLTHYLTPGASACAASGSSGAWNRFTGSSNGWQQVSVDLAAYAGKQVEVAVSYVSDPGTGGLGAFVDDTRLVLGGAASGAEGFETALGPWNVPGPPAGSPGNSADWARSQALFHSSAAVTTRDTVLFGFGLENVPSAVDRKHLVAKALSALHR
;
A
#
# COMPACT_ATOMS: atom_id res chain seq x y z
N MET A 1 67.06 20.72 9.72
CA MET A 1 67.75 20.28 10.92
C MET A 1 66.78 19.97 12.01
N ARG A 2 66.99 18.82 12.61
CA ARG A 2 66.45 18.28 13.88
C ARG A 2 64.95 18.00 13.99
N ARG A 3 64.68 16.68 13.88
CA ARG A 3 63.56 15.89 14.39
C ARG A 3 63.37 16.06 15.91
N ARG A 4 62.16 16.13 16.36
CA ARG A 4 61.75 15.59 17.67
C ARG A 4 60.50 14.75 17.53
N ALA A 5 60.66 13.47 17.75
CA ALA A 5 59.62 12.49 17.96
C ALA A 5 59.00 12.71 19.35
N ARG A 6 57.69 12.61 19.47
CA ARG A 6 56.99 12.39 20.74
C ARG A 6 56.19 11.09 20.60
N ALA A 7 56.61 10.17 21.43
CA ALA A 7 55.87 8.94 21.69
C ALA A 7 54.59 9.27 22.44
N ILE A 8 53.44 8.71 21.98
CA ILE A 8 52.20 8.70 22.72
C ILE A 8 51.93 7.25 23.09
N LEU A 9 51.90 6.99 24.42
CA LEU A 9 51.45 5.72 25.01
C LEU A 9 50.01 5.45 24.61
N ALA A 10 49.81 4.28 24.03
CA ALA A 10 48.47 3.73 23.84
C ALA A 10 48.03 3.03 25.13
N THR A 11 47.11 3.60 25.86
CA THR A 11 46.34 2.91 26.90
C THR A 11 45.23 2.14 26.23
N ALA A 12 45.34 0.80 26.24
CA ALA A 12 44.27 -0.08 25.80
C ALA A 12 43.16 -0.06 26.87
N SER A 13 42.05 0.60 26.55
CA SER A 13 40.80 0.41 27.27
C SER A 13 40.04 -0.76 26.67
N LEU A 14 39.90 -1.86 27.39
CA LEU A 14 38.96 -2.92 27.07
C LEU A 14 37.53 -2.36 27.16
N LEU A 15 36.91 -2.09 26.02
CA LEU A 15 35.48 -1.95 25.92
C LEU A 15 34.88 -3.37 25.84
N THR A 16 34.31 -3.80 26.93
CA THR A 16 33.39 -4.94 26.93
C THR A 16 32.14 -4.52 26.09
N ALA A 17 32.03 -5.06 24.90
CA ALA A 17 30.83 -4.98 24.13
C ALA A 17 29.73 -5.76 24.86
N GLY A 18 28.87 -5.03 25.57
CA GLY A 18 27.60 -5.57 26.01
C GLY A 18 26.73 -5.84 24.77
N VAL A 19 26.52 -7.11 24.48
CA VAL A 19 25.52 -7.57 23.55
C VAL A 19 24.20 -7.17 24.18
N VAL A 20 23.62 -6.07 23.70
CA VAL A 20 22.21 -5.76 23.91
C VAL A 20 21.46 -6.76 23.05
N ALA A 21 20.93 -7.81 23.67
CA ALA A 21 20.00 -8.72 23.04
C ALA A 21 18.80 -7.87 22.60
N ALA A 22 18.55 -7.83 21.30
CA ALA A 22 17.28 -7.38 20.78
C ALA A 22 16.15 -8.17 21.47
N PRO A 23 15.00 -7.55 21.76
CA PRO A 23 13.88 -8.29 22.30
C PRO A 23 13.56 -9.42 21.33
N ALA A 24 13.57 -10.64 21.84
CA ALA A 24 13.20 -11.81 21.08
C ALA A 24 11.77 -11.59 20.58
N VAL A 25 11.62 -11.40 19.27
CA VAL A 25 10.36 -11.68 18.60
C VAL A 25 10.00 -13.10 19.01
N GLN A 26 8.89 -13.27 19.71
CA GLN A 26 8.43 -14.59 20.09
C GLN A 26 8.27 -15.38 18.80
N ALA A 27 9.13 -16.36 18.59
CA ALA A 27 9.01 -17.30 17.52
C ALA A 27 7.61 -17.93 17.63
N ARG A 28 6.76 -17.69 16.65
CA ARG A 28 5.52 -18.46 16.49
C ARG A 28 5.92 -19.92 16.39
N PRO A 29 5.08 -20.85 16.88
CA PRO A 29 5.42 -22.28 16.84
C PRO A 29 5.70 -22.65 15.40
N SER A 30 6.86 -23.22 15.13
CA SER A 30 7.26 -23.82 13.86
C SER A 30 6.29 -24.95 13.54
N GLY A 31 5.25 -24.61 12.75
CA GLY A 31 4.33 -25.57 12.21
C GLY A 31 4.95 -26.21 10.98
N ALA A 32 5.06 -27.49 11.01
CA ALA A 32 5.20 -28.46 9.93
C ALA A 32 6.43 -28.31 8.99
N ASP A 33 7.33 -29.23 9.15
CA ASP A 33 8.37 -29.60 8.18
C ASP A 33 7.76 -29.84 6.78
N GLY A 34 8.11 -29.02 5.78
CA GLY A 34 7.99 -29.36 4.37
C GLY A 34 6.61 -29.18 3.72
N GLU A 35 5.76 -28.25 4.18
CA GLU A 35 4.54 -27.89 3.43
C GLU A 35 4.89 -27.10 2.17
N GLY A 36 4.52 -27.65 1.00
CA GLY A 36 4.65 -26.94 -0.28
C GLY A 36 3.66 -25.76 -0.38
N ILE A 37 3.99 -24.81 -1.23
CA ILE A 37 3.09 -23.67 -1.56
C ILE A 37 1.93 -24.21 -2.39
N VAL A 38 0.70 -23.84 -2.04
CA VAL A 38 -0.55 -24.20 -2.69
C VAL A 38 -1.23 -22.93 -3.18
N VAL A 39 -1.95 -23.02 -4.28
CA VAL A 39 -2.76 -21.93 -4.80
C VAL A 39 -4.12 -21.91 -4.13
N TRP A 40 -4.51 -20.73 -3.68
CA TRP A 40 -5.80 -20.49 -3.02
C TRP A 40 -6.54 -19.39 -3.75
N ASN A 41 -7.79 -19.63 -4.10
CA ASN A 41 -8.69 -18.57 -4.55
C ASN A 41 -9.28 -17.90 -3.32
N ALA A 42 -9.26 -16.57 -3.30
CA ALA A 42 -9.84 -15.77 -2.25
C ALA A 42 -10.77 -14.70 -2.82
N GLN A 43 -11.81 -14.35 -2.08
CA GLN A 43 -12.59 -13.15 -2.29
C GLN A 43 -12.16 -12.14 -1.24
N VAL A 44 -11.45 -11.10 -1.64
CA VAL A 44 -10.84 -10.15 -0.68
C VAL A 44 -11.27 -8.72 -0.96
N SER A 45 -11.48 -8.00 0.10
CA SER A 45 -11.70 -6.56 0.10
C SER A 45 -10.40 -5.81 0.38
N ARG A 46 -10.37 -4.52 0.06
CA ARG A 46 -9.21 -3.66 0.37
C ARG A 46 -8.89 -3.63 1.87
N ALA A 47 -9.89 -3.73 2.74
CA ALA A 47 -9.70 -3.76 4.18
C ALA A 47 -8.94 -5.00 4.68
N GLN A 48 -9.00 -6.11 3.93
CA GLN A 48 -8.30 -7.36 4.28
C GLN A 48 -6.85 -7.39 3.78
N LEU A 49 -6.44 -6.45 2.93
CA LEU A 49 -5.08 -6.39 2.40
C LEU A 49 -3.99 -6.51 3.49
N PRO A 50 -4.05 -5.78 4.63
CA PRO A 50 -3.02 -5.92 5.66
C PRO A 50 -2.88 -7.35 6.20
N LEU A 51 -3.97 -8.11 6.25
CA LEU A 51 -3.97 -9.51 6.70
C LEU A 51 -3.24 -10.41 5.70
N LEU A 52 -3.42 -10.16 4.40
CA LEU A 52 -2.76 -10.91 3.35
C LEU A 52 -1.26 -10.63 3.36
N LEU A 53 -0.87 -9.37 3.51
CA LEU A 53 0.55 -8.97 3.62
C LEU A 53 1.19 -9.54 4.89
N GLU A 54 0.49 -9.54 6.03
CA GLU A 54 0.95 -10.16 7.27
C GLU A 54 1.12 -11.69 7.12
N ALA A 55 0.28 -12.33 6.31
CA ALA A 55 0.43 -13.75 6.01
C ALA A 55 1.55 -14.04 5.00
N GLY A 56 2.16 -13.02 4.44
CA GLY A 56 3.30 -13.12 3.56
C GLY A 56 3.00 -13.02 2.08
N ALA A 57 1.76 -12.72 1.69
CA ALA A 57 1.43 -12.47 0.29
C ALA A 57 2.14 -11.22 -0.24
N ASP A 58 2.46 -11.19 -1.53
CA ASP A 58 2.95 -9.99 -2.20
C ASP A 58 1.78 -9.16 -2.72
N ALA A 59 1.73 -7.88 -2.37
CA ALA A 59 0.72 -6.95 -2.88
C ALA A 59 0.70 -6.90 -4.42
N GLN A 60 1.85 -7.09 -5.06
CA GLN A 60 2.02 -7.13 -6.51
C GLN A 60 1.24 -8.28 -7.15
N GLU A 61 1.19 -9.41 -6.47
CA GLU A 61 0.54 -10.62 -6.96
C GLU A 61 -0.97 -10.63 -6.76
N LEU A 62 -1.48 -9.73 -5.91
CA LEU A 62 -2.92 -9.56 -5.72
C LEU A 62 -3.61 -8.89 -6.93
N GLY A 63 -2.80 -8.42 -7.88
CA GLY A 63 -3.27 -7.82 -9.11
C GLY A 63 -3.87 -6.41 -8.95
N ALA A 64 -4.05 -5.72 -10.06
CA ALA A 64 -4.60 -4.36 -10.15
C ALA A 64 -6.04 -4.20 -9.64
N ALA A 65 -6.63 -5.19 -8.97
CA ALA A 65 -8.07 -5.36 -8.97
C ALA A 65 -8.78 -5.28 -7.63
N LEU A 66 -8.17 -4.78 -6.55
CA LEU A 66 -8.94 -4.57 -5.32
C LEU A 66 -9.74 -3.26 -5.39
N PRO A 67 -11.05 -3.31 -5.63
CA PRO A 67 -11.86 -2.12 -5.79
C PRO A 67 -11.90 -1.32 -4.49
N ALA A 68 -12.09 0.00 -4.57
CA ALA A 68 -12.23 0.86 -3.40
C ALA A 68 -13.42 0.47 -2.51
N LYS A 69 -14.43 -0.20 -3.09
CA LYS A 69 -15.59 -0.76 -2.38
C LYS A 69 -15.92 -2.13 -2.94
N GLY A 70 -16.26 -3.08 -2.05
CA GLY A 70 -16.55 -4.46 -2.40
C GLY A 70 -15.31 -5.34 -2.35
N SER A 71 -15.44 -6.57 -2.84
CA SER A 71 -14.37 -7.58 -2.91
C SER A 71 -14.05 -7.96 -4.34
N ALA A 72 -12.84 -8.46 -4.57
CA ALA A 72 -12.41 -9.04 -5.82
C ALA A 72 -11.83 -10.45 -5.58
N GLY A 73 -11.95 -11.30 -6.61
CA GLY A 73 -11.27 -12.59 -6.61
C GLY A 73 -9.78 -12.43 -6.84
N VAL A 74 -8.97 -13.01 -5.98
CA VAL A 74 -7.51 -13.03 -6.09
C VAL A 74 -6.97 -14.44 -5.91
N GLU A 75 -5.80 -14.72 -6.49
CA GLU A 75 -5.03 -15.92 -6.19
C GLU A 75 -3.99 -15.61 -5.11
N LEU A 76 -3.84 -16.52 -4.15
CA LEU A 76 -2.85 -16.44 -3.08
C LEU A 76 -1.96 -17.69 -3.11
N TYR A 77 -0.67 -17.48 -2.88
CA TYR A 77 0.37 -18.52 -2.92
C TYR A 77 0.86 -18.77 -1.49
N LEU A 78 0.21 -19.70 -0.80
CA LEU A 78 0.37 -19.92 0.64
C LEU A 78 0.58 -21.39 0.96
N THR A 79 1.30 -21.68 2.03
CA THR A 79 1.27 -23.00 2.63
C THR A 79 -0.10 -23.28 3.23
N LYS A 80 -0.42 -24.56 3.49
CA LYS A 80 -1.68 -24.91 4.15
C LYS A 80 -1.81 -24.29 5.54
N SER A 81 -0.70 -24.15 6.26
CA SER A 81 -0.65 -23.49 7.56
C SER A 81 -0.93 -21.99 7.48
N GLN A 82 -0.33 -21.28 6.49
CA GLN A 82 -0.61 -19.86 6.24
C GLN A 82 -2.07 -19.65 5.83
N ALA A 83 -2.59 -20.49 4.92
CA ALA A 83 -3.99 -20.45 4.53
C ALA A 83 -4.94 -20.72 5.70
N ALA A 84 -4.61 -21.67 6.57
CA ALA A 84 -5.36 -21.90 7.79
C ALA A 84 -5.32 -20.71 8.74
N ALA A 85 -4.18 -20.04 8.86
CA ALA A 85 -4.04 -18.83 9.67
C ALA A 85 -4.85 -17.65 9.08
N LEU A 86 -4.87 -17.49 7.74
CA LEU A 86 -5.69 -16.47 7.08
C LEU A 86 -7.19 -16.77 7.19
N ARG A 87 -7.58 -18.01 7.00
CA ARG A 87 -8.97 -18.45 7.30
C ARG A 87 -9.31 -18.13 8.75
N GLY A 88 -8.37 -18.38 9.66
CA GLY A 88 -8.47 -17.97 11.05
C GLY A 88 -8.59 -16.48 11.31
N LYS A 89 -8.23 -15.66 10.33
CA LYS A 89 -8.34 -14.20 10.35
C LYS A 89 -9.45 -13.68 9.45
N GLY A 90 -10.31 -14.58 8.94
CA GLY A 90 -11.51 -14.21 8.20
C GLY A 90 -11.30 -13.97 6.71
N VAL A 91 -10.32 -14.60 6.09
CA VAL A 91 -10.20 -14.59 4.63
C VAL A 91 -10.80 -15.88 4.08
N ASP A 92 -11.82 -15.76 3.23
CA ASP A 92 -12.38 -16.93 2.54
C ASP A 92 -11.39 -17.46 1.51
N LEU A 93 -10.90 -18.67 1.74
CA LEU A 93 -9.88 -19.32 0.95
C LEU A 93 -10.35 -20.70 0.48
N THR A 94 -10.46 -20.91 -0.81
CA THR A 94 -10.71 -22.22 -1.40
C THR A 94 -9.46 -22.69 -2.15
N GLU A 95 -9.04 -23.94 -1.93
CA GLU A 95 -7.91 -24.50 -2.67
C GLU A 95 -8.25 -24.56 -4.15
N HIS A 96 -7.42 -23.92 -4.96
CA HIS A 96 -7.57 -23.95 -6.41
C HIS A 96 -7.37 -25.37 -6.95
N LYS A 97 -8.29 -25.86 -7.74
CA LYS A 97 -8.24 -27.23 -8.30
C LYS A 97 -8.38 -27.18 -9.81
N VAL A 98 -7.37 -27.66 -10.50
CA VAL A 98 -7.45 -27.87 -11.95
C VAL A 98 -8.29 -29.09 -12.29
N SER A 99 -8.83 -29.14 -13.51
CA SER A 99 -9.52 -30.30 -14.03
C SER A 99 -8.61 -31.54 -14.07
N ALA A 100 -9.20 -32.72 -13.97
CA ALA A 100 -8.45 -33.98 -14.09
C ALA A 100 -7.71 -34.11 -15.45
N GLN A 101 -8.25 -33.49 -16.49
CA GLN A 101 -7.64 -33.45 -17.83
C GLN A 101 -6.41 -32.53 -17.83
N ALA A 102 -6.51 -31.35 -17.23
CA ALA A 102 -5.38 -30.43 -17.06
C ALA A 102 -4.28 -31.06 -16.20
N ALA A 103 -4.64 -31.68 -15.06
CA ALA A 103 -3.69 -32.38 -14.21
C ALA A 103 -2.94 -33.51 -14.95
N ASN A 104 -3.60 -34.22 -15.85
CA ASN A 104 -2.98 -35.26 -16.67
C ASN A 104 -2.06 -34.64 -17.75
N ARG A 105 -2.46 -33.51 -18.37
CA ARG A 105 -1.64 -32.76 -19.33
C ARG A 105 -0.35 -32.27 -18.68
N LEU A 106 -0.47 -31.67 -17.49
CA LEU A 106 0.69 -31.19 -16.70
C LEU A 106 1.65 -32.33 -16.30
N LYS A 107 1.12 -33.54 -16.03
CA LYS A 107 1.94 -34.73 -15.75
C LYS A 107 2.62 -35.30 -17.01
N ALA A 108 2.00 -35.14 -18.18
CA ALA A 108 2.51 -35.67 -19.45
C ALA A 108 3.59 -34.76 -20.08
N ALA A 109 3.76 -33.53 -19.59
CA ALA A 109 4.69 -32.50 -20.10
C ALA A 109 6.17 -32.80 -19.77
N GLY A 110 6.62 -34.04 -19.88
CA GLY A 110 8.03 -34.44 -19.65
C GLY A 110 9.02 -33.93 -20.69
N ASP A 111 8.56 -33.47 -21.85
CA ASP A 111 9.38 -32.91 -22.95
C ASP A 111 8.93 -31.48 -23.32
N GLY A 112 8.49 -30.69 -22.35
CA GLY A 112 8.00 -29.33 -22.52
C GLY A 112 9.09 -28.31 -22.91
N VAL A 113 8.66 -27.09 -23.20
CA VAL A 113 9.55 -25.94 -23.52
C VAL A 113 10.35 -25.53 -22.29
N PHE A 114 9.71 -25.50 -21.13
CA PHE A 114 10.34 -25.12 -19.87
C PHE A 114 11.28 -26.21 -19.37
N ARG A 115 12.48 -25.80 -18.98
CA ARG A 115 13.56 -26.71 -18.54
C ARG A 115 14.40 -26.06 -17.43
N PRO A 116 15.02 -26.84 -16.55
CA PRO A 116 15.81 -26.30 -15.44
C PRO A 116 17.04 -25.51 -15.95
N TYR A 117 17.62 -24.73 -15.05
CA TYR A 117 18.86 -24.00 -15.33
C TYR A 117 20.05 -24.98 -15.46
N SER A 118 20.18 -25.85 -14.49
CA SER A 118 21.28 -26.83 -14.42
C SER A 118 20.98 -28.15 -15.16
N GLY A 119 21.94 -28.98 -15.24
CA GLY A 119 21.82 -30.31 -15.83
C GLY A 119 22.01 -30.37 -17.35
N ARG A 120 21.82 -31.59 -17.90
CA ARG A 120 21.95 -31.83 -19.34
C ARG A 120 20.77 -31.17 -20.09
N ASN A 121 21.07 -30.41 -21.12
CA ASN A 121 20.10 -29.60 -21.87
C ASN A 121 19.44 -28.49 -21.09
N GLY A 122 19.95 -28.13 -19.90
CA GLY A 122 19.48 -26.98 -19.12
C GLY A 122 19.86 -25.63 -19.75
N LEU A 123 19.30 -24.55 -19.21
CA LEU A 123 19.56 -23.19 -19.72
C LEU A 123 21.04 -22.81 -19.64
N LYS A 124 21.74 -23.23 -18.55
CA LYS A 124 23.19 -23.03 -18.38
C LYS A 124 24.01 -23.62 -19.54
N GLN A 125 23.65 -24.82 -19.98
CA GLN A 125 24.35 -25.47 -21.10
C GLN A 125 24.16 -24.67 -22.41
N GLU A 126 22.93 -24.21 -22.68
CA GLU A 126 22.65 -23.39 -23.86
C GLU A 126 23.40 -22.06 -23.84
N ILE A 127 23.47 -21.38 -22.69
CA ILE A 127 24.22 -20.14 -22.50
C ILE A 127 25.71 -20.36 -22.87
N LEU A 128 26.32 -21.43 -22.34
CA LEU A 128 27.73 -21.76 -22.59
C LEU A 128 27.94 -22.15 -24.07
N ASP A 129 26.99 -22.86 -24.67
CA ASP A 129 27.03 -23.24 -26.07
C ASP A 129 26.92 -22.00 -26.97
N THR A 130 26.08 -21.03 -26.65
CA THR A 130 25.96 -19.77 -27.38
C THR A 130 27.31 -19.04 -27.48
N GLY A 131 28.03 -18.93 -26.36
CA GLY A 131 29.36 -18.30 -26.36
C GLY A 131 30.40 -19.09 -27.23
N ARG A 132 30.27 -20.42 -27.28
CA ARG A 132 31.17 -21.27 -28.08
C ARG A 132 30.84 -21.20 -29.57
N THR A 133 29.56 -21.16 -29.93
CA THR A 133 29.12 -21.17 -31.33
C THR A 133 29.18 -19.81 -32.01
N HIS A 134 29.16 -18.72 -31.23
CA HIS A 134 29.16 -17.34 -31.75
C HIS A 134 30.29 -16.47 -31.14
N PRO A 135 31.59 -16.91 -31.20
CA PRO A 135 32.67 -16.25 -30.47
C PRO A 135 32.96 -14.81 -30.91
N ASP A 136 32.53 -14.40 -32.10
CA ASP A 136 32.66 -13.01 -32.57
C ASP A 136 31.55 -12.09 -32.08
N LEU A 137 30.40 -12.65 -31.71
CA LEU A 137 29.21 -11.87 -31.27
C LEU A 137 28.88 -12.07 -29.81
N ALA A 138 29.22 -13.19 -29.20
CA ALA A 138 28.84 -13.55 -27.86
C ALA A 138 30.07 -13.87 -26.98
N LYS A 139 30.08 -13.30 -25.75
CA LYS A 139 31.02 -13.63 -24.68
C LYS A 139 30.19 -14.02 -23.45
N VAL A 140 30.47 -15.17 -22.87
CA VAL A 140 29.84 -15.61 -21.62
C VAL A 140 30.78 -15.42 -20.46
N GLU A 141 30.27 -14.93 -19.35
CA GLU A 141 31.02 -14.82 -18.08
C GLU A 141 30.10 -15.07 -16.88
N SER A 142 30.68 -15.47 -15.76
CA SER A 142 30.00 -15.51 -14.48
C SER A 142 30.10 -14.14 -13.83
N ILE A 143 28.97 -13.54 -13.47
CA ILE A 143 28.93 -12.26 -12.76
C ILE A 143 28.95 -12.42 -11.25
N GLY A 144 28.76 -13.65 -10.77
CA GLY A 144 28.80 -14.02 -9.36
C GLY A 144 28.29 -15.42 -9.13
N LYS A 145 28.08 -15.72 -7.85
CA LYS A 145 27.59 -17.02 -7.40
C LYS A 145 26.31 -16.84 -6.61
N THR A 146 25.42 -17.83 -6.67
CA THR A 146 24.25 -17.94 -5.81
C THR A 146 24.62 -18.39 -4.39
N VAL A 147 23.64 -18.44 -3.50
CA VAL A 147 23.80 -18.98 -2.14
C VAL A 147 24.40 -20.40 -2.15
N ASN A 148 23.97 -21.26 -3.08
CA ASN A 148 24.48 -22.64 -3.19
C ASN A 148 25.71 -22.75 -4.10
N GLY A 149 26.29 -21.64 -4.54
CA GLY A 149 27.52 -21.58 -5.29
C GLY A 149 27.38 -21.82 -6.80
N GLN A 150 26.17 -21.85 -7.36
CA GLN A 150 25.97 -21.87 -8.80
C GLN A 150 26.45 -20.56 -9.45
N ASP A 151 26.90 -20.64 -10.71
CA ASP A 151 27.26 -19.46 -11.49
C ASP A 151 26.01 -18.73 -11.98
N ILE A 152 25.95 -17.44 -11.73
CA ILE A 152 25.03 -16.53 -12.40
C ILE A 152 25.72 -16.08 -13.70
N LEU A 153 25.22 -16.57 -14.82
CA LEU A 153 25.87 -16.34 -16.13
C LEU A 153 25.24 -15.14 -16.83
N ALA A 154 26.11 -14.30 -17.40
CA ALA A 154 25.74 -13.22 -18.30
C ALA A 154 26.32 -13.46 -19.69
N VAL A 155 25.56 -13.15 -20.74
CA VAL A 155 26.01 -13.17 -22.13
C VAL A 155 26.12 -11.74 -22.63
N LYS A 156 27.33 -11.30 -22.95
CA LYS A 156 27.58 -10.07 -23.70
C LYS A 156 27.38 -10.36 -25.18
N LEU A 157 26.48 -9.64 -25.82
CA LEU A 157 26.22 -9.75 -27.25
C LEU A 157 26.52 -8.40 -27.94
N THR A 158 27.54 -8.40 -28.77
CA THR A 158 27.98 -7.24 -29.57
C THR A 158 29.00 -7.69 -30.62
N LYS A 159 29.17 -6.93 -31.67
CA LYS A 159 30.26 -7.21 -32.61
C LYS A 159 31.61 -7.12 -31.93
N GLY A 160 32.41 -8.21 -32.03
CA GLY A 160 33.71 -8.33 -31.40
C GLY A 160 33.61 -8.49 -29.87
N ALA A 161 32.61 -9.18 -29.35
CA ALA A 161 32.30 -9.35 -27.95
C ALA A 161 33.47 -9.79 -27.07
N THR A 162 34.29 -10.74 -27.57
CA THR A 162 35.48 -11.26 -26.88
C THR A 162 36.68 -10.33 -26.90
N LYS A 163 36.68 -9.32 -27.77
CA LYS A 163 37.81 -8.39 -28.00
C LYS A 163 37.53 -7.00 -27.38
N SER A 164 36.27 -6.62 -27.23
CA SER A 164 35.88 -5.34 -26.67
C SER A 164 35.86 -5.37 -25.15
N ARG A 165 36.35 -4.30 -24.53
CA ARG A 165 36.22 -4.09 -23.08
C ARG A 165 34.73 -3.95 -22.74
N ASP A 166 34.31 -4.47 -21.59
CA ASP A 166 32.97 -4.32 -21.08
C ASP A 166 32.66 -2.86 -20.78
N GLY A 167 31.47 -2.39 -21.14
CA GLY A 167 31.05 -0.99 -21.03
C GLY A 167 31.74 -0.04 -22.01
N SER A 168 32.38 -0.57 -23.06
CA SER A 168 33.04 0.27 -24.08
C SER A 168 32.08 0.87 -25.10
N LYS A 169 30.88 0.34 -25.19
CA LYS A 169 29.76 0.87 -25.97
C LYS A 169 28.57 1.12 -25.02
N PRO A 170 27.60 1.96 -25.43
CA PRO A 170 26.32 2.04 -24.72
C PRO A 170 25.72 0.68 -24.47
N ALA A 171 25.28 0.42 -23.25
CA ALA A 171 24.89 -0.92 -22.83
C ALA A 171 23.42 -1.01 -22.37
N THR A 172 22.78 -2.14 -22.71
CA THR A 172 21.45 -2.52 -22.25
C THR A 172 21.51 -3.89 -21.56
N LEU A 173 20.89 -4.00 -20.39
CA LEU A 173 20.72 -5.26 -19.67
C LEU A 173 19.32 -5.83 -19.89
N TYR A 174 19.24 -7.12 -20.22
CA TYR A 174 18.02 -7.93 -20.15
C TYR A 174 18.18 -8.94 -19.04
N LEU A 175 17.40 -8.77 -17.99
CA LEU A 175 17.43 -9.55 -16.77
C LEU A 175 16.11 -10.30 -16.63
N SER A 176 16.12 -11.48 -16.04
CA SER A 176 14.92 -12.24 -15.75
C SER A 176 15.12 -13.22 -14.59
N ASN A 177 14.02 -13.75 -14.12
CA ASN A 177 13.97 -14.82 -13.13
C ASN A 177 14.66 -14.47 -11.80
N GLN A 178 14.41 -13.27 -11.27
CA GLN A 178 14.68 -12.98 -9.88
C GLN A 178 13.77 -13.84 -9.00
N HIS A 179 12.49 -13.95 -9.38
CA HIS A 179 11.54 -14.84 -8.73
C HIS A 179 11.50 -16.19 -9.46
N ALA A 180 11.74 -17.23 -8.71
CA ALA A 180 12.01 -18.56 -9.27
C ALA A 180 10.82 -19.19 -10.03
N ARG A 181 9.58 -18.92 -9.59
CA ARG A 181 8.34 -19.48 -10.18
C ARG A 181 7.96 -18.91 -11.54
N GLU A 182 8.56 -17.82 -11.97
CA GLU A 182 8.22 -17.06 -13.17
C GLU A 182 8.88 -17.64 -14.43
N TRP A 183 8.46 -18.83 -14.82
CA TRP A 183 9.13 -19.60 -15.86
C TRP A 183 9.11 -18.99 -17.26
N ILE A 184 8.12 -18.14 -17.57
CA ILE A 184 8.04 -17.45 -18.86
C ILE A 184 9.19 -16.44 -19.04
N THR A 185 9.71 -15.86 -17.95
CA THR A 185 10.70 -14.78 -18.02
C THR A 185 12.08 -15.23 -18.53
N PRO A 186 12.65 -16.39 -18.13
CA PRO A 186 13.83 -16.94 -18.78
C PRO A 186 13.62 -17.22 -20.28
N GLU A 187 12.44 -17.71 -20.65
CA GLU A 187 12.12 -17.97 -22.07
C GLU A 187 12.12 -16.67 -22.88
N MET A 188 11.57 -15.58 -22.32
CA MET A 188 11.61 -14.26 -22.96
C MET A 188 13.05 -13.82 -23.22
N THR A 189 13.89 -13.79 -22.18
CA THR A 189 15.27 -13.32 -22.24
C THR A 189 16.12 -14.20 -23.16
N ARG A 190 15.95 -15.52 -23.08
CA ARG A 190 16.62 -16.50 -23.95
C ARG A 190 16.26 -16.31 -25.41
N ARG A 191 14.97 -16.22 -25.74
CA ARG A 191 14.49 -16.03 -27.11
C ARG A 191 14.94 -14.71 -27.69
N LEU A 192 14.97 -13.65 -26.88
CA LEU A 192 15.45 -12.34 -27.30
C LEU A 192 16.95 -12.39 -27.64
N MET A 193 17.77 -13.08 -26.87
CA MET A 193 19.18 -13.30 -27.19
C MET A 193 19.36 -13.99 -28.54
N HIS A 194 18.63 -15.08 -28.80
CA HIS A 194 18.70 -15.79 -30.08
C HIS A 194 18.13 -14.96 -31.22
N TYR A 195 17.07 -14.17 -30.98
CA TYR A 195 16.51 -13.27 -31.99
C TYR A 195 17.55 -12.28 -32.51
N TYR A 196 18.38 -11.71 -31.65
CA TYR A 196 19.48 -10.84 -32.06
C TYR A 196 20.54 -11.62 -32.84
N LEU A 197 20.94 -12.80 -32.40
CA LEU A 197 21.93 -13.63 -33.08
C LEU A 197 21.47 -14.09 -34.45
N ASP A 198 20.25 -14.58 -34.56
CA ASP A 198 19.69 -15.15 -35.77
C ASP A 198 19.44 -14.11 -36.88
N ASN A 199 19.17 -12.85 -36.48
CA ASN A 199 18.88 -11.76 -37.39
C ASN A 199 20.08 -10.84 -37.66
N TYR A 200 21.19 -11.02 -36.95
CA TYR A 200 22.41 -10.27 -37.22
C TYR A 200 22.93 -10.54 -38.64
N GLY A 201 23.23 -9.47 -39.36
CA GLY A 201 23.65 -9.56 -40.78
C GLY A 201 22.49 -9.79 -41.77
N LYS A 202 21.24 -10.03 -41.27
CA LYS A 202 20.04 -10.23 -42.11
C LYS A 202 19.08 -9.05 -42.00
N ASP A 203 18.85 -8.59 -40.76
CA ASP A 203 18.04 -7.42 -40.49
C ASP A 203 18.95 -6.20 -40.23
N PRO A 204 18.83 -5.09 -41.01
CA PRO A 204 19.66 -3.90 -40.84
C PRO A 204 19.48 -3.23 -39.48
N ARG A 205 18.28 -3.27 -38.89
CA ARG A 205 17.98 -2.72 -37.57
C ARG A 205 18.74 -3.48 -36.48
N ILE A 206 18.61 -4.81 -36.49
CA ILE A 206 19.31 -5.69 -35.54
C ILE A 206 20.81 -5.57 -35.68
N THR A 207 21.31 -5.58 -36.92
CA THR A 207 22.75 -5.44 -37.21
C THR A 207 23.29 -4.13 -36.65
N LYS A 208 22.57 -3.01 -36.84
CA LYS A 208 22.96 -1.70 -36.30
C LYS A 208 23.00 -1.70 -34.78
N ILE A 209 22.00 -2.27 -34.12
CA ILE A 209 21.94 -2.38 -32.64
C ILE A 209 23.19 -3.15 -32.14
N VAL A 210 23.44 -4.35 -32.66
CA VAL A 210 24.54 -5.22 -32.24
C VAL A 210 25.91 -4.60 -32.56
N ASP A 211 26.03 -3.85 -33.66
CA ASP A 211 27.28 -3.19 -34.02
C ASP A 211 27.58 -1.98 -33.11
N SER A 212 26.54 -1.25 -32.64
CA SER A 212 26.70 0.02 -31.93
C SER A 212 26.55 -0.05 -30.42
N THR A 213 25.98 -1.12 -29.87
CA THR A 213 25.68 -1.28 -28.42
C THR A 213 26.25 -2.58 -27.87
N GLU A 214 26.29 -2.69 -26.54
CA GLU A 214 26.50 -3.94 -25.83
C GLU A 214 25.17 -4.38 -25.25
N LEU A 215 24.66 -5.54 -25.69
CA LEU A 215 23.48 -6.17 -25.14
C LEU A 215 23.94 -7.26 -24.17
N TRP A 216 23.41 -7.22 -22.94
CA TRP A 216 23.75 -8.20 -21.93
C TRP A 216 22.51 -8.97 -21.50
N PHE A 217 22.63 -10.28 -21.37
CA PHE A 217 21.53 -11.18 -21.04
C PHE A 217 21.86 -11.98 -19.79
N VAL A 218 21.07 -11.82 -18.73
CA VAL A 218 21.08 -12.65 -17.53
C VAL A 218 19.77 -13.44 -17.53
N ILE A 219 19.81 -14.67 -18.04
CA ILE A 219 18.64 -15.51 -18.27
C ILE A 219 18.01 -16.00 -16.96
N SER A 220 18.80 -16.18 -15.92
CA SER A 220 18.31 -16.39 -14.57
C SER A 220 19.21 -15.70 -13.57
N ALA A 221 18.61 -14.77 -12.80
CA ALA A 221 19.26 -14.10 -11.67
C ALA A 221 19.23 -14.96 -10.40
N ASN A 222 18.35 -15.97 -10.35
CA ASN A 222 18.15 -16.88 -9.21
C ASN A 222 18.18 -18.34 -9.68
N PRO A 223 19.33 -18.84 -10.18
CA PRO A 223 19.45 -20.20 -10.69
C PRO A 223 19.09 -21.30 -9.68
N ASP A 224 19.42 -21.10 -8.39
CA ASP A 224 19.12 -22.07 -7.34
C ASP A 224 17.60 -22.19 -7.12
N GLY A 225 16.92 -21.08 -6.92
CA GLY A 225 15.46 -21.06 -6.76
C GLY A 225 14.77 -21.63 -7.99
N TYR A 226 15.23 -21.26 -9.19
CA TYR A 226 14.67 -21.76 -10.45
C TYR A 226 14.78 -23.28 -10.56
N ASP A 227 15.95 -23.87 -10.32
CA ASP A 227 16.11 -25.31 -10.32
C ASP A 227 15.23 -25.99 -9.26
N TYR A 228 15.05 -25.34 -8.10
CA TYR A 228 14.20 -25.84 -7.04
C TYR A 228 12.74 -25.96 -7.45
N THR A 229 12.24 -25.05 -8.30
CA THR A 229 10.86 -25.09 -8.80
C THR A 229 10.56 -26.32 -9.69
N PHE A 230 11.57 -27.02 -10.21
CA PHE A 230 11.41 -28.28 -10.95
C PHE A 230 11.35 -29.51 -10.04
N THR A 231 11.55 -29.34 -8.74
CA THR A 231 11.40 -30.43 -7.78
C THR A 231 9.94 -30.60 -7.34
N PRO A 232 9.48 -31.83 -7.04
CA PRO A 232 8.09 -32.07 -6.68
C PRO A 232 7.63 -31.21 -5.50
N GLY A 233 6.49 -30.52 -5.66
CA GLY A 233 5.88 -29.70 -4.62
C GLY A 233 6.39 -28.26 -4.52
N ASN A 234 7.40 -27.87 -5.29
CA ASN A 234 8.05 -26.55 -5.15
C ASN A 234 7.86 -25.63 -6.36
N ARG A 235 6.97 -25.98 -7.30
CA ARG A 235 6.74 -25.22 -8.55
C ARG A 235 6.49 -23.72 -8.34
N LEU A 236 5.91 -23.35 -7.21
CA LEU A 236 5.51 -21.98 -6.89
C LEU A 236 6.50 -21.25 -5.96
N TRP A 237 7.69 -21.80 -5.76
CA TRP A 237 8.74 -21.15 -4.97
C TRP A 237 9.20 -19.86 -5.63
N ARG A 238 9.20 -18.74 -4.87
CA ARG A 238 9.56 -17.39 -5.35
C ARG A 238 11.01 -17.02 -5.03
N LYS A 239 11.40 -17.18 -3.75
CA LYS A 239 12.63 -16.65 -3.15
C LYS A 239 13.91 -17.35 -3.64
N ASN A 240 15.09 -16.87 -3.23
CA ASN A 240 16.32 -17.64 -3.38
C ASN A 240 16.35 -18.84 -2.40
N LEU A 241 17.44 -19.57 -2.31
CA LEU A 241 17.54 -20.74 -1.43
C LEU A 241 18.47 -20.51 -0.22
N ARG A 242 18.38 -19.32 0.40
CA ARG A 242 19.05 -19.06 1.67
C ARG A 242 18.39 -19.88 2.77
N ASP A 243 19.18 -20.70 3.46
CA ASP A 243 18.79 -21.35 4.71
C ASP A 243 18.87 -20.29 5.83
N ASN A 244 17.72 -19.72 6.23
CA ASN A 244 17.65 -18.61 7.17
C ASN A 244 17.90 -19.05 8.62
N ASN A 245 17.59 -20.28 8.96
CA ASN A 245 17.70 -20.83 10.31
C ASN A 245 18.92 -21.75 10.49
N GLY A 246 19.60 -22.15 9.40
CA GLY A 246 20.79 -22.97 9.42
C GLY A 246 20.53 -24.44 9.70
N ASP A 247 19.34 -24.96 9.46
CA ASP A 247 18.98 -26.36 9.74
C ASP A 247 19.26 -27.35 8.58
N GLY A 248 19.70 -26.83 7.43
CA GLY A 248 20.02 -27.60 6.22
C GLY A 248 18.80 -28.03 5.41
N LYS A 249 17.61 -27.50 5.68
CA LYS A 249 16.38 -27.73 4.93
C LYS A 249 15.89 -26.42 4.33
N ILE A 250 15.09 -26.51 3.28
CA ILE A 250 14.41 -25.36 2.70
C ILE A 250 12.92 -25.51 2.97
N THR A 251 12.36 -24.53 3.69
CA THR A 251 10.96 -24.44 4.08
C THR A 251 10.41 -23.07 3.69
N SER A 252 9.12 -22.78 3.89
CA SER A 252 8.53 -21.46 3.65
C SER A 252 9.18 -20.34 4.47
N ALA A 253 9.84 -20.67 5.61
CA ALA A 253 10.58 -19.71 6.44
C ALA A 253 12.00 -19.42 5.91
N ASP A 254 12.38 -20.00 4.79
CA ASP A 254 13.69 -19.84 4.18
C ASP A 254 13.61 -19.02 2.88
N GLY A 255 14.79 -18.70 2.35
CA GLY A 255 14.91 -17.83 1.19
C GLY A 255 14.75 -16.35 1.53
N VAL A 256 15.27 -15.53 0.65
CA VAL A 256 15.12 -14.06 0.62
C VAL A 256 14.56 -13.69 -0.74
N ASP A 257 13.66 -12.73 -0.78
CA ASP A 257 13.20 -12.15 -2.04
C ASP A 257 14.31 -11.32 -2.68
N PRO A 258 14.89 -11.73 -3.83
CA PRO A 258 15.98 -11.01 -4.46
C PRO A 258 15.59 -9.61 -4.94
N ASN A 259 14.29 -9.38 -5.15
CA ASN A 259 13.74 -8.08 -5.56
C ASN A 259 13.21 -7.24 -4.39
N ARG A 260 13.63 -7.55 -3.17
CA ARG A 260 13.43 -6.73 -1.95
C ARG A 260 14.73 -6.53 -1.17
N ASN A 261 15.86 -7.01 -1.71
CA ASN A 261 17.14 -7.03 -0.98
C ASN A 261 18.14 -5.95 -1.43
N PHE A 262 17.83 -5.16 -2.47
CA PHE A 262 18.73 -4.09 -2.92
C PHE A 262 18.86 -2.97 -1.90
N PRO A 263 20.04 -2.30 -1.78
CA PRO A 263 20.30 -1.32 -0.72
C PRO A 263 19.47 -0.04 -0.77
N TYR A 264 19.05 0.40 -1.94
CA TYR A 264 18.26 1.63 -2.06
C TYR A 264 16.89 1.45 -1.42
N LYS A 265 16.55 2.30 -0.46
CA LYS A 265 15.29 2.25 0.31
C LYS A 265 14.99 0.90 0.98
N TRP A 266 15.99 0.06 1.20
CA TRP A 266 15.80 -1.21 1.88
C TRP A 266 15.21 -1.01 3.28
N GLY A 267 14.09 -1.70 3.55
CA GLY A 267 13.40 -1.57 4.83
C GLY A 267 12.97 -0.13 5.16
N TYR A 268 12.59 0.65 4.14
CA TYR A 268 12.11 2.01 4.30
C TYR A 268 10.87 2.08 5.21
N ASP A 269 10.01 1.09 5.08
CA ASP A 269 8.91 0.76 5.96
C ASP A 269 8.75 -0.77 6.06
N ASP A 270 7.73 -1.27 6.73
CA ASP A 270 7.42 -2.70 6.79
C ASP A 270 6.23 -3.07 5.86
N GLU A 271 5.84 -2.19 4.94
CA GLU A 271 4.74 -2.39 3.99
C GLU A 271 5.25 -2.75 2.59
N GLY A 272 6.26 -2.05 2.09
CA GLY A 272 6.86 -2.33 0.78
C GLY A 272 7.78 -3.55 0.74
N SER A 273 8.11 -4.13 1.89
CA SER A 273 8.84 -5.39 2.05
C SER A 273 8.71 -5.90 3.48
N SER A 274 8.80 -7.20 3.68
CA SER A 274 8.62 -7.82 5.01
C SER A 274 9.95 -8.07 5.73
N PRO A 275 10.02 -7.86 7.07
CA PRO A 275 11.11 -8.34 7.91
C PRO A 275 10.93 -9.82 8.33
N ASP A 276 9.79 -10.46 8.03
CA ASP A 276 9.47 -11.83 8.44
C ASP A 276 9.97 -12.83 7.40
N PRO A 277 10.86 -13.78 7.76
CA PRO A 277 11.36 -14.80 6.85
C PRO A 277 10.28 -15.69 6.21
N THR A 278 9.10 -15.82 6.84
CA THR A 278 7.98 -16.60 6.29
C THR A 278 7.24 -15.90 5.17
N SER A 279 7.48 -14.60 4.99
CA SER A 279 6.86 -13.80 3.91
C SER A 279 7.52 -14.09 2.56
N GLU A 280 6.73 -14.07 1.50
CA GLU A 280 7.20 -14.11 0.12
C GLU A 280 8.07 -12.88 -0.24
N THR A 281 7.82 -11.73 0.42
CA THR A 281 8.56 -10.47 0.24
C THR A 281 9.63 -10.24 1.30
N TYR A 282 10.14 -11.31 1.93
CA TYR A 282 11.19 -11.20 2.94
C TYR A 282 12.45 -10.55 2.37
N ARG A 283 12.80 -9.38 2.89
CA ARG A 283 13.90 -8.54 2.40
C ARG A 283 15.31 -8.96 2.82
N GLY A 284 15.43 -10.08 3.56
CA GLY A 284 16.70 -10.54 4.09
C GLY A 284 17.15 -9.84 5.37
N PRO A 285 18.24 -10.34 6.02
CA PRO A 285 18.70 -9.85 7.31
C PRO A 285 19.36 -8.46 7.25
N SER A 286 19.76 -8.01 6.06
CA SER A 286 20.34 -6.67 5.83
C SER A 286 20.32 -6.32 4.35
N ALA A 287 20.43 -5.02 4.06
CA ALA A 287 20.53 -4.50 2.71
C ALA A 287 21.65 -5.19 1.92
N GLY A 288 21.34 -5.71 0.74
CA GLY A 288 22.29 -6.41 -0.10
C GLY A 288 22.92 -7.62 0.59
N SER A 289 22.21 -8.33 1.45
CA SER A 289 22.74 -9.53 2.13
C SER A 289 23.01 -10.66 1.15
N GLU A 290 22.21 -10.76 0.11
CA GLU A 290 22.22 -11.92 -0.78
C GLU A 290 23.35 -11.85 -1.82
N PRO A 291 24.00 -12.98 -2.09
CA PRO A 291 25.06 -13.02 -3.11
C PRO A 291 24.53 -12.72 -4.52
N GLU A 292 23.30 -13.11 -4.85
CA GLU A 292 22.64 -12.82 -6.12
C GLU A 292 22.46 -11.31 -6.30
N THR A 293 21.96 -10.61 -5.27
CA THR A 293 21.80 -9.13 -5.28
C THR A 293 23.14 -8.43 -5.42
N LYS A 294 24.17 -8.88 -4.67
CA LYS A 294 25.54 -8.34 -4.78
C LYS A 294 26.13 -8.54 -6.16
N ALA A 295 25.88 -9.69 -6.77
CA ALA A 295 26.37 -10.01 -8.11
C ALA A 295 25.80 -9.04 -9.15
N LEU A 296 24.49 -8.81 -9.12
CA LEU A 296 23.80 -7.86 -10.01
C LEU A 296 24.26 -6.42 -9.78
N ASP A 297 24.27 -5.93 -8.55
CA ASP A 297 24.72 -4.58 -8.22
C ASP A 297 26.19 -4.32 -8.65
N SER A 298 27.08 -5.29 -8.41
CA SER A 298 28.48 -5.20 -8.83
C SER A 298 28.62 -5.24 -10.36
N PHE A 299 27.78 -6.00 -11.02
CA PHE A 299 27.75 -6.10 -12.47
C PHE A 299 27.27 -4.80 -13.11
N GLU A 300 26.21 -4.20 -12.60
CA GLU A 300 25.72 -2.90 -13.06
C GLU A 300 26.77 -1.80 -12.88
N LYS A 301 27.39 -1.74 -11.71
CA LYS A 301 28.48 -0.79 -11.40
C LYS A 301 29.71 -0.96 -12.29
N ARG A 302 29.97 -2.16 -12.78
CA ARG A 302 31.10 -2.43 -13.65
C ARG A 302 30.85 -2.08 -15.12
N VAL A 303 29.63 -2.38 -15.62
CA VAL A 303 29.29 -2.19 -17.03
C VAL A 303 28.77 -0.79 -17.31
N HIS A 304 28.07 -0.16 -16.34
CA HIS A 304 27.39 1.14 -16.48
C HIS A 304 26.32 1.12 -17.57
N PHE A 305 25.28 0.34 -17.34
CA PHE A 305 24.15 0.24 -18.26
C PHE A 305 23.44 1.61 -18.40
N ASN A 306 23.00 1.92 -19.62
CA ASN A 306 22.12 3.04 -19.88
C ASN A 306 20.67 2.70 -19.55
N TYR A 307 20.29 1.45 -19.89
CA TYR A 307 18.94 0.91 -19.71
C TYR A 307 18.99 -0.53 -19.28
N ALA A 308 17.93 -0.96 -18.60
CA ALA A 308 17.69 -2.36 -18.28
C ALA A 308 16.21 -2.72 -18.45
N ILE A 309 15.93 -3.97 -18.77
CA ILE A 309 14.62 -4.58 -18.70
C ILE A 309 14.74 -5.79 -17.79
N ASN A 310 13.96 -5.77 -16.70
CA ASN A 310 13.88 -6.86 -15.73
C ASN A 310 12.53 -7.57 -15.91
N TYR A 311 12.51 -8.70 -16.61
CA TYR A 311 11.29 -9.44 -16.90
C TYR A 311 10.79 -10.18 -15.66
N HIS A 312 9.57 -9.90 -15.27
CA HIS A 312 8.76 -10.54 -14.24
C HIS A 312 7.48 -11.12 -14.83
N SER A 313 6.70 -11.80 -14.04
CA SER A 313 5.33 -12.25 -14.29
C SER A 313 4.59 -12.43 -12.95
N ALA A 314 3.24 -12.33 -12.88
CA ALA A 314 2.34 -12.32 -14.00
C ALA A 314 1.20 -11.30 -13.70
N ALA A 315 1.10 -10.22 -14.48
CA ALA A 315 0.08 -9.20 -14.25
C ALA A 315 -0.25 -8.32 -15.48
N GLU A 316 0.33 -8.53 -16.66
CA GLU A 316 0.19 -7.66 -17.84
C GLU A 316 0.50 -6.18 -17.57
N LEU A 317 1.53 -5.90 -16.77
CA LEU A 317 1.96 -4.53 -16.45
C LEU A 317 3.30 -4.22 -17.12
N LEU A 318 3.53 -2.94 -17.39
CA LEU A 318 4.85 -2.42 -17.78
C LEU A 318 5.23 -1.31 -16.82
N LEU A 319 5.97 -1.68 -15.78
CA LEU A 319 6.31 -0.82 -14.65
C LEU A 319 7.64 -0.10 -14.85
N TYR A 320 7.75 1.08 -14.21
CA TYR A 320 9.00 1.85 -14.09
C TYR A 320 9.00 2.64 -12.78
N GLY A 321 10.18 3.02 -12.25
CA GLY A 321 10.30 3.69 -10.95
C GLY A 321 9.54 5.03 -10.87
N VAL A 322 9.10 5.43 -9.72
CA VAL A 322 9.50 5.14 -8.35
C VAL A 322 8.61 4.05 -7.74
N GLY A 323 9.20 3.05 -7.07
CA GLY A 323 8.45 1.97 -6.42
C GLY A 323 8.11 2.25 -4.94
N TRP A 324 8.92 3.01 -4.22
CA TRP A 324 8.82 3.16 -2.76
C TRP A 324 7.91 4.30 -2.28
N GLN A 325 7.36 5.10 -3.19
CA GLN A 325 6.45 6.22 -2.88
C GLN A 325 5.32 6.31 -3.90
N VAL A 326 4.09 6.41 -3.40
CA VAL A 326 2.88 6.39 -4.22
C VAL A 326 2.88 7.50 -5.28
N ALA A 327 2.61 7.10 -6.54
CA ALA A 327 2.35 7.97 -7.68
C ALA A 327 3.27 9.22 -7.75
N THR A 328 4.57 9.01 -7.56
CA THR A 328 5.53 10.11 -7.54
C THR A 328 6.29 10.21 -8.86
N PRO A 329 6.08 11.27 -9.63
CA PRO A 329 6.82 11.49 -10.87
C PRO A 329 8.27 11.87 -10.61
N THR A 330 9.16 11.46 -11.52
CA THR A 330 10.56 11.87 -11.54
C THR A 330 10.85 12.79 -12.74
N PRO A 331 11.95 13.53 -12.74
CA PRO A 331 12.36 14.28 -13.92
C PRO A 331 12.52 13.42 -15.18
N ASP A 332 12.86 12.13 -15.01
CA ASP A 332 13.07 11.19 -16.12
C ASP A 332 11.78 10.52 -16.64
N ASP A 333 10.63 10.75 -16.02
CA ASP A 333 9.31 10.25 -16.47
C ASP A 333 9.06 10.51 -17.95
N VAL A 334 9.61 11.59 -18.48
CA VAL A 334 9.54 11.95 -19.89
C VAL A 334 10.09 10.83 -20.79
N ILE A 335 11.19 10.18 -20.38
CA ILE A 335 11.78 9.06 -21.12
C ILE A 335 11.03 7.76 -20.82
N TYR A 336 10.70 7.51 -19.55
CA TYR A 336 9.94 6.32 -19.17
C TYR A 336 8.64 6.24 -19.97
N LYS A 337 7.84 7.30 -20.02
CA LYS A 337 6.58 7.38 -20.79
C LYS A 337 6.80 7.28 -22.30
N SER A 338 7.89 7.84 -22.81
CA SER A 338 8.22 7.70 -24.24
C SER A 338 8.49 6.25 -24.64
N LEU A 339 9.14 5.47 -23.78
CA LEU A 339 9.49 4.07 -24.04
C LEU A 339 8.38 3.09 -23.64
N ALA A 340 7.85 3.21 -22.41
CA ALA A 340 6.82 2.32 -21.90
C ALA A 340 5.43 2.58 -22.49
N GLY A 341 5.20 3.81 -22.94
CA GLY A 341 3.86 4.26 -23.34
C GLY A 341 3.07 4.82 -22.18
N THR A 342 1.76 4.85 -22.37
CA THR A 342 0.77 5.26 -21.36
C THR A 342 -0.25 4.13 -21.18
N PRO A 343 -1.10 4.16 -20.15
CA PRO A 343 -2.16 3.15 -19.99
C PRO A 343 -3.01 2.96 -21.26
N ASP A 344 -3.37 4.05 -21.93
CA ASP A 344 -4.17 4.01 -23.17
C ASP A 344 -3.37 3.59 -24.42
N LYS A 345 -2.04 3.65 -24.35
CA LYS A 345 -1.14 3.36 -25.49
C LYS A 345 0.15 2.70 -25.00
N PRO A 346 0.07 1.50 -24.46
CA PRO A 346 1.24 0.79 -23.92
C PRO A 346 2.20 0.32 -25.02
N ALA A 347 3.49 0.24 -24.69
CA ALA A 347 4.50 -0.23 -25.63
C ALA A 347 4.47 -1.75 -25.86
N ILE A 348 3.90 -2.49 -24.91
CA ILE A 348 3.62 -3.93 -25.04
C ILE A 348 2.10 -4.09 -25.18
N PRO A 349 1.59 -4.59 -26.30
CA PRO A 349 0.15 -4.73 -26.51
C PRO A 349 -0.53 -5.60 -25.45
N GLY A 350 -1.63 -5.10 -24.86
CA GLY A 350 -2.39 -5.77 -23.81
C GLY A 350 -1.89 -5.51 -22.40
N TYR A 351 -0.75 -4.82 -22.23
CA TYR A 351 -0.23 -4.44 -20.93
C TYR A 351 -0.74 -3.06 -20.49
N HIS A 352 -0.67 -2.79 -19.20
CA HIS A 352 -0.91 -1.47 -18.63
C HIS A 352 0.43 -0.85 -18.22
N SER A 353 0.74 0.37 -18.73
CA SER A 353 2.02 1.03 -18.45
C SER A 353 1.85 2.09 -17.37
N GLU A 354 2.56 1.94 -16.24
CA GLU A 354 2.42 2.83 -15.09
C GLU A 354 3.68 2.90 -14.22
N VAL A 355 3.70 3.84 -13.27
CA VAL A 355 4.72 3.91 -12.23
C VAL A 355 4.54 2.75 -11.27
N SER A 356 5.61 2.05 -10.87
CA SER A 356 5.57 0.87 -9.98
C SER A 356 4.77 1.09 -8.70
N SER A 357 4.79 2.31 -8.16
CA SER A 357 4.05 2.68 -6.95
C SER A 357 2.61 3.16 -7.20
N ALA A 358 2.10 3.10 -8.42
CA ALA A 358 0.71 3.52 -8.68
C ALA A 358 -0.29 2.60 -7.97
N LEU A 359 0.04 1.32 -7.86
CA LEU A 359 -0.82 0.31 -7.25
C LEU A 359 -0.51 0.11 -5.76
N TYR A 360 0.77 -0.05 -5.41
CA TYR A 360 1.26 -0.26 -4.03
C TYR A 360 2.74 0.10 -4.00
N THR A 361 3.27 0.33 -2.79
CA THR A 361 4.70 0.62 -2.61
C THR A 361 5.53 -0.63 -2.46
N THR A 362 6.78 -0.57 -2.97
CA THR A 362 7.83 -1.58 -2.77
C THR A 362 9.08 -0.89 -2.23
N ASN A 363 9.94 -1.63 -1.54
CA ASN A 363 11.23 -1.09 -1.14
C ASN A 363 12.34 -2.12 -1.21
N GLY A 364 13.54 -1.67 -1.58
CA GLY A 364 14.68 -2.56 -1.83
C GLY A 364 14.61 -3.31 -3.16
N GLU A 365 13.84 -2.82 -4.14
CA GLU A 365 13.70 -3.40 -5.48
C GLU A 365 14.85 -3.01 -6.43
N ALA A 366 14.97 -3.77 -7.52
CA ALA A 366 16.06 -3.64 -8.49
C ALA A 366 15.99 -2.33 -9.29
N ASP A 367 14.80 -1.94 -9.76
CA ASP A 367 14.61 -0.76 -10.63
C ASP A 367 14.93 0.56 -9.92
N GLY A 368 14.42 0.77 -8.71
CA GLY A 368 14.76 1.94 -7.91
C GLY A 368 16.25 2.00 -7.55
N HIS A 369 16.87 0.84 -7.26
CA HIS A 369 18.31 0.79 -7.00
C HIS A 369 19.13 1.05 -8.26
N ALA A 370 18.78 0.45 -9.38
CA ALA A 370 19.46 0.66 -10.66
C ALA A 370 19.44 2.15 -11.06
N ALA A 371 18.29 2.80 -10.95
CA ALA A 371 18.14 4.22 -11.29
C ALA A 371 18.90 5.13 -10.33
N ASN A 372 18.66 5.01 -9.02
CA ASN A 372 19.16 5.99 -8.04
C ASN A 372 20.61 5.76 -7.58
N VAL A 373 21.14 4.54 -7.75
CA VAL A 373 22.51 4.20 -7.31
C VAL A 373 23.44 3.98 -8.51
N ASN A 374 22.96 3.33 -9.56
CA ASN A 374 23.79 2.92 -10.69
C ASN A 374 23.60 3.80 -11.94
N GLY A 375 22.56 4.65 -11.98
CA GLY A 375 22.24 5.52 -13.12
C GLY A 375 21.72 4.76 -14.34
N THR A 376 21.13 3.58 -14.11
CA THR A 376 20.53 2.70 -15.12
C THR A 376 19.02 2.88 -15.09
N MET A 377 18.40 3.34 -16.17
CA MET A 377 16.94 3.39 -16.28
C MET A 377 16.40 1.98 -16.53
N MET A 378 15.64 1.46 -15.56
CA MET A 378 15.11 0.09 -15.60
C MET A 378 13.59 0.09 -15.78
N PHE A 379 13.12 -0.90 -16.54
CA PHE A 379 11.69 -1.21 -16.74
C PHE A 379 11.42 -2.63 -16.24
N THR A 380 10.24 -2.84 -15.68
CA THR A 380 9.80 -4.15 -15.19
C THR A 380 8.51 -4.56 -15.91
N PRO A 381 8.60 -5.30 -17.03
CA PRO A 381 7.42 -5.95 -17.59
C PRO A 381 6.99 -7.12 -16.71
N GLU A 382 5.75 -7.06 -16.21
CA GLU A 382 5.03 -8.19 -15.60
C GLU A 382 4.28 -8.92 -16.70
N MET A 383 4.82 -10.05 -17.16
CA MET A 383 4.32 -10.78 -18.34
C MET A 383 2.92 -11.36 -18.13
N SER A 384 2.29 -11.79 -19.21
CA SER A 384 0.90 -12.27 -19.22
C SER A 384 0.68 -13.45 -18.29
N THR A 385 -0.52 -13.49 -17.68
CA THR A 385 -0.96 -14.57 -16.80
C THR A 385 -1.34 -15.82 -17.60
N CYS A 386 -1.35 -16.99 -16.96
CA CYS A 386 -1.92 -18.20 -17.54
C CYS A 386 -3.38 -17.98 -17.96
N THR A 387 -4.15 -17.37 -17.10
CA THR A 387 -5.57 -17.10 -17.32
C THR A 387 -5.81 -16.21 -18.54
N THR A 388 -5.02 -15.16 -18.74
CA THR A 388 -5.16 -14.23 -19.87
C THR A 388 -4.82 -14.91 -21.19
N VAL A 389 -3.65 -15.54 -21.28
CA VAL A 389 -3.25 -16.20 -22.56
C VAL A 389 -4.14 -17.38 -22.90
N SER A 390 -4.71 -18.06 -21.90
CA SER A 390 -5.67 -19.15 -22.11
C SER A 390 -7.03 -18.65 -22.61
N LYS A 391 -7.48 -17.45 -22.21
CA LYS A 391 -8.68 -16.80 -22.77
C LYS A 391 -8.48 -16.37 -24.22
N GLU A 392 -7.24 -15.98 -24.58
CA GLU A 392 -6.89 -15.48 -25.90
C GLU A 392 -6.45 -16.60 -26.87
N ASP A 393 -6.39 -17.86 -26.45
CA ASP A 393 -5.93 -18.96 -27.28
C ASP A 393 -6.91 -19.23 -28.44
N PRO A 394 -6.55 -18.88 -29.69
CA PRO A 394 -7.43 -19.05 -30.84
C PRO A 394 -7.62 -20.52 -31.25
N ALA A 395 -6.80 -21.42 -30.70
CA ALA A 395 -6.88 -22.86 -30.95
C ALA A 395 -7.70 -23.59 -29.87
N ASP A 396 -8.05 -22.90 -28.79
CA ASP A 396 -8.77 -23.45 -27.63
C ASP A 396 -8.10 -24.73 -27.07
N GLU A 397 -6.75 -24.75 -27.14
CA GLU A 397 -5.94 -25.85 -26.59
C GLU A 397 -5.82 -25.75 -25.07
N TRP A 398 -5.87 -24.52 -24.57
CA TRP A 398 -5.86 -24.14 -23.15
C TRP A 398 -7.05 -23.24 -22.87
N ASN A 399 -7.63 -23.40 -21.69
CA ASN A 399 -8.68 -22.50 -21.18
C ASN A 399 -8.36 -22.12 -19.73
N PRO A 400 -8.94 -21.08 -19.16
CA PRO A 400 -8.61 -20.62 -17.82
C PRO A 400 -8.74 -21.70 -16.72
N ALA A 401 -9.67 -22.66 -16.89
CA ALA A 401 -9.83 -23.75 -15.95
C ALA A 401 -8.71 -24.80 -15.99
N ASP A 402 -7.83 -24.72 -16.98
CA ASP A 402 -6.64 -25.58 -17.09
C ASP A 402 -5.43 -24.96 -16.37
N CYS A 403 -5.47 -23.68 -15.99
CA CYS A 403 -4.39 -22.99 -15.31
C CYS A 403 -4.26 -23.46 -13.86
N PRO A 404 -3.10 -23.99 -13.45
CA PRO A 404 -2.86 -24.30 -12.04
C PRO A 404 -2.65 -23.07 -11.15
N SER A 405 -2.19 -21.97 -11.74
CA SER A 405 -2.08 -20.62 -11.21
C SER A 405 -1.76 -19.64 -12.32
N ASP A 406 -1.87 -18.37 -12.07
CA ASP A 406 -1.48 -17.32 -13.02
C ASP A 406 0.03 -17.33 -13.35
N PHE A 407 0.88 -17.81 -12.43
CA PHE A 407 2.32 -18.03 -12.67
C PHE A 407 2.63 -19.29 -13.51
N ASN A 408 1.66 -20.15 -13.73
CA ASN A 408 1.85 -21.35 -14.55
C ASN A 408 1.55 -21.07 -16.03
N PHE A 409 2.32 -20.17 -16.63
CA PHE A 409 2.21 -19.93 -18.07
C PHE A 409 2.14 -21.24 -18.82
N PRO A 410 1.22 -21.43 -19.80
CA PRO A 410 1.06 -22.69 -20.52
C PRO A 410 2.35 -23.17 -21.17
N ASP A 411 2.71 -24.44 -20.99
CA ASP A 411 3.86 -25.08 -21.65
C ASP A 411 3.50 -25.39 -23.11
N SER A 412 3.36 -24.31 -23.88
CA SER A 412 2.98 -24.30 -25.29
C SER A 412 3.92 -23.39 -26.07
N GLU A 413 4.68 -23.99 -26.99
CA GLU A 413 5.60 -23.25 -27.86
C GLU A 413 4.87 -22.11 -28.59
N LYS A 414 3.64 -22.33 -29.01
CA LYS A 414 2.81 -21.34 -29.73
C LYS A 414 2.46 -20.15 -28.83
N LEU A 415 2.01 -20.39 -27.60
CA LEU A 415 1.61 -19.32 -26.69
C LEU A 415 2.84 -18.56 -26.17
N ILE A 416 3.93 -19.27 -25.84
CA ILE A 416 5.21 -18.67 -25.46
C ILE A 416 5.76 -17.80 -26.59
N GLN A 417 5.68 -18.27 -27.85
CA GLN A 417 6.13 -17.50 -28.99
C GLN A 417 5.24 -16.26 -29.24
N ALA A 418 3.95 -16.36 -29.03
CA ALA A 418 3.03 -15.22 -29.14
C ALA A 418 3.36 -14.15 -28.12
N GLU A 419 3.59 -14.54 -26.86
CA GLU A 419 3.97 -13.65 -25.78
C GLU A 419 5.33 -12.98 -26.05
N PHE A 420 6.30 -13.74 -26.56
CA PHE A 420 7.59 -13.21 -26.99
C PHE A 420 7.43 -12.14 -28.08
N GLN A 421 6.57 -12.37 -29.08
CA GLN A 421 6.35 -11.42 -30.18
C GLN A 421 5.73 -10.09 -29.69
N LYS A 422 4.85 -10.12 -28.69
CA LYS A 422 4.30 -8.88 -28.08
C LYS A 422 5.39 -7.98 -27.52
N ASN A 423 6.43 -8.57 -26.93
CA ASN A 423 7.48 -7.87 -26.19
C ASN A 423 8.64 -7.36 -27.08
N ILE A 424 8.87 -7.93 -28.27
CA ILE A 424 10.00 -7.56 -29.13
C ILE A 424 10.06 -6.06 -29.44
N PRO A 425 8.98 -5.38 -29.89
CA PRO A 425 9.07 -3.96 -30.28
C PRO A 425 9.58 -3.08 -29.15
N PHE A 426 9.13 -3.32 -27.91
CA PHE A 426 9.58 -2.61 -26.72
C PHE A 426 11.06 -2.91 -26.43
N ALA A 427 11.45 -4.18 -26.40
CA ALA A 427 12.83 -4.57 -26.10
C ALA A 427 13.84 -3.97 -27.10
N LEU A 428 13.50 -3.95 -28.41
CA LEU A 428 14.33 -3.33 -29.44
C LEU A 428 14.39 -1.80 -29.30
N SER A 429 13.28 -1.16 -28.93
CA SER A 429 13.18 0.28 -28.68
C SER A 429 14.13 0.73 -27.56
N VAL A 430 14.17 -0.03 -26.45
CA VAL A 430 15.09 0.21 -25.34
C VAL A 430 16.55 0.04 -25.76
N ALA A 431 16.88 -1.01 -26.52
CA ALA A 431 18.24 -1.26 -27.01
C ALA A 431 18.73 -0.17 -27.98
N GLU A 432 17.87 0.29 -28.88
CA GLU A 432 18.20 1.40 -29.80
C GLU A 432 18.43 2.70 -29.04
N THR A 433 17.63 2.94 -28.00
CA THR A 433 17.73 4.13 -27.16
C THR A 433 19.07 4.18 -26.42
N ALA A 434 19.66 3.05 -26.05
CA ALA A 434 20.94 3.01 -25.38
C ALA A 434 22.05 3.74 -26.15
N ALA A 435 22.03 3.75 -27.48
CA ALA A 435 22.96 4.49 -28.31
C ALA A 435 22.82 6.02 -28.16
N HIS A 436 21.65 6.51 -27.81
CA HIS A 436 21.32 7.93 -27.62
C HIS A 436 20.44 8.08 -26.37
N PRO A 437 20.98 7.84 -25.15
CA PRO A 437 20.18 7.47 -23.99
C PRO A 437 19.27 8.60 -23.43
N ASP A 438 19.46 9.83 -23.89
CA ASP A 438 18.56 10.93 -23.59
C ASP A 438 17.56 11.25 -24.71
N ARG A 439 17.56 10.45 -25.81
CA ARG A 439 16.67 10.60 -26.99
C ARG A 439 16.02 9.26 -27.36
N PRO A 440 14.92 8.92 -26.68
CA PRO A 440 14.31 7.60 -26.83
C PRO A 440 13.78 7.34 -28.25
N SER A 441 13.96 6.11 -28.69
CA SER A 441 13.37 5.57 -29.93
C SER A 441 12.03 4.92 -29.57
N SER A 442 10.97 5.71 -29.43
CA SER A 442 9.66 5.22 -28.99
C SER A 442 9.02 4.28 -30.01
N SER A 443 8.64 3.07 -29.60
CA SER A 443 7.86 2.12 -30.42
C SER A 443 6.39 2.56 -30.59
N VAL A 444 5.91 3.44 -29.69
CA VAL A 444 4.53 3.95 -29.69
C VAL A 444 4.42 5.40 -30.17
N GLY A 445 5.55 6.02 -30.55
CA GLY A 445 5.55 7.37 -31.11
C GLY A 445 5.18 8.47 -30.10
N ILE A 446 5.61 8.30 -28.84
CA ILE A 446 5.52 9.32 -27.80
C ILE A 446 6.87 10.03 -27.73
N ASP A 447 6.87 11.34 -27.94
CA ASP A 447 8.06 12.17 -27.91
C ASP A 447 8.52 12.43 -26.47
N ALA A 448 9.83 12.54 -26.29
CA ALA A 448 10.45 13.07 -25.07
C ALA A 448 10.95 14.49 -25.36
N PRO A 449 10.20 15.55 -25.05
CA PRO A 449 10.57 16.91 -25.34
C PRO A 449 11.81 17.35 -24.54
N ASP A 450 12.55 18.30 -25.07
CA ASP A 450 13.74 18.86 -24.38
C ASP A 450 13.36 19.67 -23.12
N PHE A 451 12.12 20.20 -23.09
CA PHE A 451 11.57 21.01 -22.02
C PHE A 451 10.14 20.58 -21.71
N THR A 452 9.85 20.31 -20.45
CA THR A 452 8.50 20.05 -19.94
C THR A 452 8.18 21.08 -18.86
N PRO A 453 7.47 22.17 -19.19
CA PRO A 453 7.06 23.18 -18.21
C PRO A 453 6.07 22.63 -17.18
N ASP A 454 6.21 23.07 -15.93
CA ASP A 454 5.14 22.96 -14.93
C ASP A 454 4.13 24.08 -15.18
N THR A 455 2.93 23.71 -15.65
CA THR A 455 1.95 24.67 -16.15
C THR A 455 0.86 24.96 -15.12
N PHE A 456 0.46 26.21 -15.04
CA PHE A 456 -0.66 26.65 -14.21
C PHE A 456 -1.43 27.79 -14.88
N ALA A 457 -2.67 28.00 -14.49
CA ALA A 457 -3.56 29.03 -15.06
C ALA A 457 -3.54 30.34 -14.25
N THR A 458 -3.17 30.29 -12.99
CA THR A 458 -3.17 31.44 -12.07
C THR A 458 -1.92 31.44 -11.22
N SER A 459 -1.34 32.60 -11.02
CA SER A 459 -0.32 32.87 -10.01
C SER A 459 -0.66 34.17 -9.26
N TYR A 460 0.05 34.44 -8.17
CA TYR A 460 -0.14 35.64 -7.36
C TYR A 460 1.07 36.56 -7.45
N THR A 461 0.86 37.87 -7.26
CA THR A 461 1.95 38.83 -7.01
C THR A 461 2.63 38.44 -5.70
N ARG A 462 3.97 38.32 -5.70
CA ARG A 462 4.76 38.08 -4.49
C ARG A 462 6.03 38.91 -4.60
N ASP A 463 6.10 40.00 -3.86
CA ASP A 463 7.26 40.89 -3.87
C ASP A 463 7.76 41.17 -5.32
N ASP A 464 6.80 41.28 -6.24
CA ASP A 464 6.91 41.52 -7.69
C ASP A 464 7.35 40.32 -8.57
N ASP A 465 7.67 39.14 -8.02
CA ASP A 465 8.16 38.00 -8.80
C ASP A 465 7.22 36.80 -8.73
N GLN A 466 6.98 36.12 -9.85
CA GLN A 466 6.34 34.79 -9.90
C GLN A 466 7.38 33.76 -10.29
N GLU A 467 7.38 32.63 -9.61
CA GLU A 467 8.28 31.51 -9.91
C GLU A 467 7.63 30.58 -10.96
N VAL A 468 8.43 30.14 -11.93
CA VAL A 468 8.06 29.14 -12.93
C VAL A 468 9.09 28.02 -12.93
N ALA A 469 8.63 26.79 -13.19
CA ALA A 469 9.47 25.61 -13.20
C ALA A 469 9.44 24.88 -14.54
N VAL A 470 10.50 24.14 -14.82
CA VAL A 470 10.62 23.33 -16.02
C VAL A 470 11.57 22.15 -15.78
N THR A 471 11.16 20.98 -16.25
CA THR A 471 12.05 19.80 -16.39
C THR A 471 12.76 19.89 -17.73
N VAL A 472 14.09 19.79 -17.73
CA VAL A 472 14.92 20.03 -18.91
C VAL A 472 15.91 18.88 -19.12
N ARG A 473 16.03 18.41 -20.35
CA ARG A 473 17.06 17.46 -20.75
C ARG A 473 18.47 17.97 -20.41
N LYS A 474 19.28 17.16 -19.73
CA LYS A 474 20.64 17.55 -19.27
C LYS A 474 21.54 18.00 -20.41
N SER A 475 21.43 17.37 -21.58
CA SER A 475 22.25 17.70 -22.75
C SER A 475 21.90 19.03 -23.42
N VAL A 476 20.80 19.68 -23.04
CA VAL A 476 20.43 21.03 -23.52
C VAL A 476 21.35 22.06 -22.86
N ARG A 477 21.88 22.98 -23.65
CA ARG A 477 22.78 24.10 -23.24
C ARG A 477 22.06 25.43 -23.37
N ASP A 478 22.62 26.49 -22.79
CA ASP A 478 22.11 27.86 -22.87
C ASP A 478 20.64 27.97 -22.54
N LYS A 479 20.24 27.33 -21.43
CA LYS A 479 18.84 27.23 -20.97
C LYS A 479 18.38 28.59 -20.46
N THR A 480 17.25 29.08 -21.00
CA THR A 480 16.67 30.36 -20.58
C THR A 480 15.17 30.30 -20.47
N LEU A 481 14.62 30.99 -19.47
CA LEU A 481 13.23 31.40 -19.43
C LEU A 481 13.01 32.56 -20.42
N ASN A 482 11.89 32.51 -21.10
CA ASN A 482 11.39 33.63 -21.89
C ASN A 482 9.95 33.92 -21.51
N TYR A 483 9.59 35.20 -21.40
CA TYR A 483 8.21 35.55 -21.12
C TYR A 483 7.79 36.87 -21.78
N ARG A 484 6.47 37.06 -21.87
CA ARG A 484 5.84 38.31 -22.32
C ARG A 484 4.70 38.65 -21.39
N ILE A 485 4.66 39.90 -20.93
CA ILE A 485 3.54 40.44 -20.17
C ILE A 485 2.60 41.14 -21.14
N ASN A 486 1.31 40.78 -21.16
CA ASN A 486 0.24 41.36 -22.02
C ASN A 486 0.60 41.43 -23.52
N GLY A 487 1.35 40.43 -24.02
CA GLY A 487 1.82 40.43 -25.41
C GLY A 487 2.92 41.46 -25.74
N GLY A 488 3.49 42.09 -24.72
CA GLY A 488 4.55 43.10 -24.83
C GLY A 488 5.90 42.55 -25.31
N ARG A 489 6.99 43.25 -24.98
CA ARG A 489 8.33 42.82 -25.34
C ARG A 489 8.68 41.47 -24.69
N ARG A 490 9.61 40.75 -25.30
CA ARG A 490 10.20 39.54 -24.74
C ARG A 490 11.19 39.89 -23.65
N HIS A 491 11.06 39.25 -22.51
CA HIS A 491 12.04 39.23 -21.42
C HIS A 491 12.74 37.87 -21.44
N THR A 492 13.95 37.80 -20.90
CA THR A 492 14.75 36.55 -20.87
C THR A 492 15.54 36.51 -19.55
N GLU A 493 15.40 35.38 -18.82
CA GLU A 493 16.06 35.14 -17.55
C GLU A 493 16.84 33.82 -17.59
N GLU A 494 17.85 33.68 -16.76
CA GLU A 494 18.59 32.44 -16.59
C GLU A 494 17.78 31.43 -15.78
N LEU A 495 17.98 30.15 -16.07
CA LEU A 495 17.40 29.07 -15.29
C LEU A 495 18.35 28.63 -14.18
N GLU A 496 17.85 28.54 -12.96
CA GLU A 496 18.60 28.04 -11.82
C GLU A 496 18.24 26.56 -11.57
N PRO A 497 19.23 25.67 -11.34
CA PRO A 497 18.95 24.29 -10.99
C PRO A 497 18.11 24.20 -9.72
N TRP A 498 17.05 23.41 -9.76
CA TRP A 498 16.20 23.15 -8.61
C TRP A 498 16.62 21.82 -7.96
N GLN A 499 16.94 21.86 -6.69
CA GLN A 499 17.40 20.68 -5.94
C GLN A 499 16.26 19.89 -5.30
N GLY A 500 15.01 20.32 -5.51
CA GLY A 500 13.83 19.76 -4.85
C GLY A 500 13.64 20.27 -3.42
N GLY A 501 12.46 19.99 -2.87
CA GLY A 501 12.09 20.27 -1.50
C GLY A 501 12.57 19.18 -0.54
N LYS A 502 11.81 18.91 0.51
CA LYS A 502 12.05 17.76 1.35
C LYS A 502 11.96 16.49 0.52
N VAL A 503 12.93 15.64 0.76
CA VAL A 503 13.03 14.38 0.04
C VAL A 503 12.13 13.33 0.71
N PHE A 504 10.87 13.39 0.42
CA PHE A 504 10.05 12.22 0.25
C PHE A 504 9.80 12.19 -1.24
N GLY A 505 10.33 11.31 -1.96
CA GLY A 505 10.23 11.25 -3.41
C GLY A 505 11.47 10.68 -4.04
N GLY A 506 11.28 9.98 -5.15
CA GLY A 506 12.37 9.51 -5.97
C GLY A 506 13.01 10.69 -6.71
N HIS A 507 14.28 10.62 -6.85
CA HIS A 507 15.05 11.57 -7.62
C HIS A 507 15.77 10.89 -8.78
N ASP A 508 15.03 10.10 -9.57
CA ASP A 508 15.53 9.62 -10.84
C ASP A 508 15.69 10.81 -11.75
N ASN A 509 16.85 11.42 -11.68
CA ASN A 509 17.23 12.54 -12.51
C ASN A 509 18.48 12.17 -13.33
N ILE A 510 18.45 11.02 -14.00
CA ILE A 510 19.58 10.51 -14.77
C ILE A 510 19.81 11.34 -16.04
N ARG A 511 18.74 11.66 -16.76
CA ARG A 511 18.76 12.32 -18.08
C ARG A 511 18.16 13.71 -18.08
N PHE A 512 17.29 14.03 -17.11
CA PHE A 512 16.65 15.32 -16.96
C PHE A 512 16.91 15.89 -15.58
N ASP A 513 16.89 17.23 -15.47
CA ASP A 513 16.92 17.97 -14.22
C ASP A 513 15.80 19.00 -14.19
N GLN A 514 15.41 19.39 -13.01
CA GLN A 514 14.46 20.47 -12.79
C GLN A 514 15.18 21.82 -12.63
N TYR A 515 14.57 22.85 -13.17
CA TYR A 515 15.03 24.23 -13.10
C TYR A 515 13.89 25.14 -12.73
N ARG A 516 14.25 26.28 -12.11
CA ARG A 516 13.33 27.37 -11.82
C ARG A 516 13.88 28.70 -12.32
N ALA A 517 12.97 29.65 -12.54
CA ALA A 517 13.29 31.03 -12.83
C ALA A 517 12.14 31.94 -12.43
N LYS A 518 12.39 33.22 -12.38
CA LYS A 518 11.42 34.24 -11.98
C LYS A 518 10.91 35.01 -13.17
N VAL A 519 9.63 35.32 -13.13
CA VAL A 519 8.99 36.33 -13.98
C VAL A 519 8.91 37.59 -13.17
N GLU A 520 9.58 38.62 -13.63
CA GLU A 520 9.65 39.92 -12.98
C GLU A 520 8.68 40.94 -13.61
N ASP A 521 8.35 41.98 -12.86
CA ASP A 521 7.56 43.15 -13.33
C ASP A 521 6.11 42.80 -13.77
N ALA A 522 5.53 41.70 -13.35
CA ALA A 522 4.14 41.34 -13.67
C ALA A 522 3.19 41.72 -12.54
N ASP A 523 2.25 42.61 -12.83
CA ASP A 523 1.26 43.14 -11.91
C ASP A 523 -0.04 42.35 -11.88
N ALA A 524 -0.85 42.56 -10.85
CA ALA A 524 -2.18 41.96 -10.74
C ALA A 524 -3.07 42.37 -11.92
N GLY A 525 -3.66 41.39 -12.59
CA GLY A 525 -4.44 41.53 -13.81
C GLY A 525 -3.65 41.22 -15.08
N ASP A 526 -2.33 41.13 -15.00
CA ASP A 526 -1.52 40.84 -16.17
C ASP A 526 -1.67 39.39 -16.62
N ARG A 527 -1.53 39.22 -17.93
CA ARG A 527 -1.48 37.93 -18.59
C ARG A 527 -0.03 37.65 -19.03
N VAL A 528 0.57 36.66 -18.45
CA VAL A 528 1.96 36.29 -18.71
C VAL A 528 2.03 35.05 -19.58
N GLN A 529 2.68 35.15 -20.73
CA GLN A 529 3.01 34.01 -21.59
C GLN A 529 4.46 33.58 -21.32
N VAL A 530 4.69 32.31 -21.05
CA VAL A 530 5.97 31.71 -20.66
C VAL A 530 6.36 30.62 -21.63
N TRP A 531 7.64 30.55 -22.01
CA TRP A 531 8.26 29.43 -22.70
C TRP A 531 9.75 29.36 -22.38
N PHE A 532 10.34 28.20 -22.57
CA PHE A 532 11.75 27.94 -22.30
C PHE A 532 12.49 27.70 -23.63
N THR A 533 13.74 28.14 -23.71
CA THR A 533 14.59 27.95 -24.89
C THR A 533 16.00 27.49 -24.50
N GLY A 534 16.67 26.85 -25.44
CA GLY A 534 18.04 26.41 -25.30
C GLY A 534 18.64 25.93 -26.61
N ARG A 535 19.74 25.21 -26.51
CA ARG A 535 20.39 24.56 -27.64
C ARG A 535 20.60 23.07 -27.34
N THR A 536 20.27 22.23 -28.29
CA THR A 536 20.57 20.78 -28.21
C THR A 536 22.08 20.55 -28.15
N ALA A 537 22.51 19.33 -27.82
CA ALA A 537 23.92 18.94 -27.88
C ALA A 537 24.58 19.20 -29.24
N ALA A 538 23.81 19.12 -30.33
CA ALA A 538 24.21 19.41 -31.69
C ALA A 538 24.21 20.93 -32.02
N GLY A 539 23.91 21.79 -31.04
CA GLY A 539 23.86 23.25 -31.20
C GLY A 539 22.62 23.82 -31.86
N GLN A 540 21.63 22.96 -32.19
CA GLN A 540 20.37 23.39 -32.77
C GLN A 540 19.49 24.07 -31.72
N PRO A 541 18.75 25.15 -32.07
CA PRO A 541 17.81 25.77 -31.16
C PRO A 541 16.65 24.80 -30.84
N THR A 542 16.22 24.83 -29.58
CA THR A 542 15.07 24.07 -29.09
C THR A 542 14.23 24.93 -28.15
N SER A 543 12.94 24.64 -28.01
CA SER A 543 12.03 25.39 -27.16
C SER A 543 10.89 24.52 -26.63
N SER A 544 10.35 24.92 -25.47
CA SER A 544 9.10 24.34 -24.97
C SER A 544 7.89 24.85 -25.76
N THR A 545 6.76 24.16 -25.59
CA THR A 545 5.43 24.73 -25.86
C THR A 545 5.20 25.89 -24.89
N PRO A 546 4.71 27.05 -25.34
CA PRO A 546 4.35 28.16 -24.45
C PRO A 546 3.10 27.83 -23.62
N PHE A 547 3.08 28.29 -22.36
CA PHE A 547 1.85 28.35 -21.58
C PHE A 547 1.55 29.77 -21.12
N THR A 548 0.35 30.02 -20.63
CA THR A 548 -0.09 31.35 -20.21
C THR A 548 -0.85 31.26 -18.91
N TYR A 549 -0.55 32.18 -17.99
CA TYR A 549 -1.27 32.35 -16.74
C TYR A 549 -1.69 33.80 -16.52
N THR A 550 -2.63 33.99 -15.61
CA THR A 550 -3.04 35.34 -15.16
C THR A 550 -2.50 35.57 -13.75
N VAL A 551 -1.92 36.75 -13.55
CA VAL A 551 -1.47 37.20 -12.24
C VAL A 551 -2.65 37.77 -11.46
N ALA A 552 -2.96 37.20 -10.31
CA ALA A 552 -3.95 37.70 -9.39
C ALA A 552 -3.26 38.53 -8.29
N GLU A 553 -3.97 39.54 -7.77
CA GLU A 553 -3.49 40.25 -6.58
C GLU A 553 -3.36 39.25 -5.43
N ARG A 554 -2.14 39.19 -4.83
CA ARG A 554 -1.96 38.33 -3.67
C ARG A 554 -2.81 38.84 -2.51
N PRO A 555 -3.73 38.02 -1.99
CA PRO A 555 -4.50 38.38 -0.83
C PRO A 555 -3.58 38.66 0.36
N LYS A 556 -3.92 39.68 1.15
CA LYS A 556 -3.13 40.05 2.33
C LYS A 556 -3.18 38.94 3.38
N GLY A 557 -2.03 38.38 3.70
CA GLY A 557 -1.89 37.31 4.70
C GLY A 557 -0.87 36.25 4.27
N ASP A 558 -0.49 35.40 5.20
CA ASP A 558 0.45 34.31 5.03
C ASP A 558 -0.22 32.92 5.03
N THR A 559 -1.56 32.89 5.07
CA THR A 559 -2.38 31.68 5.18
C THR A 559 -3.43 31.62 4.08
N LEU A 560 -3.50 30.50 3.37
CA LEU A 560 -4.57 30.16 2.44
C LEU A 560 -5.56 29.22 3.13
N VAL A 561 -6.85 29.49 3.04
CA VAL A 561 -7.93 28.56 3.33
C VAL A 561 -8.24 27.82 2.03
N LEU A 562 -7.89 26.56 1.96
CA LEU A 562 -8.20 25.67 0.85
C LEU A 562 -9.53 24.97 1.16
N ALA A 563 -10.59 25.41 0.49
CA ALA A 563 -11.94 24.92 0.68
C ALA A 563 -12.22 23.77 -0.28
N ASP A 564 -12.37 22.55 0.23
CA ASP A 564 -12.54 21.32 -0.54
C ASP A 564 -13.74 20.52 0.00
N GLU A 565 -14.93 21.12 -0.10
CA GLU A 565 -16.18 20.51 0.41
C GLU A 565 -16.80 19.50 -0.59
N GLY A 566 -16.10 19.16 -1.67
CA GLY A 566 -16.60 18.29 -2.72
C GLY A 566 -17.69 18.91 -3.62
N GLY A 567 -18.02 18.20 -4.68
CA GLY A 567 -19.05 18.65 -5.63
C GLY A 567 -18.65 19.87 -6.47
N THR A 568 -19.66 20.56 -7.05
CA THR A 568 -19.46 21.71 -7.94
C THR A 568 -20.07 23.02 -7.40
N ALA A 569 -20.67 22.98 -6.22
CA ALA A 569 -21.25 24.15 -5.56
C ALA A 569 -20.19 24.92 -4.77
N PRO A 570 -20.24 26.27 -4.72
CA PRO A 570 -19.31 27.05 -3.92
C PRO A 570 -19.30 26.61 -2.46
N ALA A 571 -18.11 26.66 -1.85
CA ALA A 571 -17.90 26.26 -0.47
C ALA A 571 -18.72 27.11 0.51
N LYS A 572 -19.41 26.45 1.44
CA LYS A 572 -20.35 27.07 2.38
C LYS A 572 -19.69 27.51 3.69
N ASN A 573 -18.62 26.83 4.10
CA ASN A 573 -18.02 26.98 5.42
C ASN A 573 -16.74 27.84 5.43
N ALA A 574 -16.18 28.24 4.28
CA ALA A 574 -14.95 29.04 4.18
C ALA A 574 -14.93 30.29 5.09
N ALA A 575 -16.10 30.93 5.26
CA ALA A 575 -16.26 32.10 6.11
C ALA A 575 -16.00 31.80 7.62
N LEU A 576 -16.26 30.58 8.09
CA LEU A 576 -15.95 30.17 9.47
C LEU A 576 -14.44 30.10 9.72
N TYR A 577 -13.72 29.54 8.76
CA TYR A 577 -12.27 29.39 8.79
C TYR A 577 -11.56 30.74 8.70
N THR A 578 -11.93 31.58 7.74
CA THR A 578 -11.37 32.93 7.59
C THR A 578 -11.68 33.81 8.80
N ARG A 579 -12.86 33.67 9.40
CA ARG A 579 -13.21 34.38 10.62
C ARG A 579 -12.37 33.95 11.81
N ALA A 580 -12.17 32.63 11.99
CA ALA A 580 -11.32 32.10 13.06
C ALA A 580 -9.85 32.59 12.94
N LEU A 581 -9.34 32.71 11.71
CA LEU A 581 -8.03 33.29 11.44
C LEU A 581 -8.02 34.81 11.74
N ALA A 582 -9.05 35.55 11.31
CA ALA A 582 -9.16 36.98 11.53
C ALA A 582 -9.25 37.34 13.03
N ASP A 583 -9.98 36.54 13.81
CA ASP A 583 -10.08 36.69 15.28
C ASP A 583 -8.72 36.48 15.99
N ASN A 584 -7.76 35.85 15.31
CA ASN A 584 -6.34 35.71 15.70
C ASN A 584 -5.42 36.77 15.06
N GLY A 585 -5.98 37.83 14.45
CA GLY A 585 -5.22 38.87 13.77
C GLY A 585 -4.53 38.41 12.45
N LYS A 586 -4.93 37.24 11.92
CA LYS A 586 -4.42 36.69 10.67
C LYS A 586 -5.37 37.02 9.52
N LYS A 587 -4.81 37.53 8.41
CA LYS A 587 -5.55 37.65 7.16
C LYS A 587 -5.36 36.37 6.36
N ALA A 588 -6.42 35.89 5.71
CA ALA A 588 -6.37 34.69 4.90
C ALA A 588 -7.02 34.91 3.55
N ALA A 589 -6.47 34.27 2.53
CA ALA A 589 -7.13 34.05 1.26
C ALA A 589 -8.03 32.82 1.31
N VAL A 590 -8.92 32.69 0.35
CA VAL A 590 -9.71 31.48 0.11
C VAL A 590 -9.44 30.99 -1.31
N TRP A 591 -9.16 29.71 -1.44
CA TRP A 591 -9.20 29.00 -2.71
C TRP A 591 -10.30 27.95 -2.62
N ASP A 592 -11.31 28.08 -3.43
CA ASP A 592 -12.45 27.18 -3.47
C ASP A 592 -12.28 26.18 -4.62
N VAL A 593 -11.98 24.92 -4.27
CA VAL A 593 -11.70 23.85 -5.26
C VAL A 593 -12.89 23.64 -6.20
N ALA A 594 -14.13 23.74 -5.70
CA ALA A 594 -15.32 23.54 -6.52
C ALA A 594 -15.46 24.57 -7.65
N THR A 595 -15.00 25.80 -7.45
CA THR A 595 -15.17 26.91 -8.40
C THR A 595 -13.89 27.29 -9.13
N GLN A 596 -12.71 27.04 -8.54
CA GLN A 596 -11.40 27.43 -9.09
C GLN A 596 -10.57 26.23 -9.55
N GLY A 597 -11.06 25.00 -9.30
CA GLY A 597 -10.34 23.77 -9.60
C GLY A 597 -9.20 23.47 -8.62
N THR A 598 -8.45 22.42 -8.92
CA THR A 598 -7.26 22.03 -8.14
C THR A 598 -6.24 23.15 -8.13
N PRO A 599 -5.72 23.59 -6.95
CA PRO A 599 -4.69 24.61 -6.89
C PRO A 599 -3.36 24.06 -7.42
N SER A 600 -2.60 24.87 -8.15
CA SER A 600 -1.20 24.55 -8.44
C SER A 600 -0.33 24.74 -7.19
N ALA A 601 0.55 23.79 -6.91
CA ALA A 601 1.51 23.92 -5.83
C ALA A 601 2.39 25.17 -6.03
N LEU A 602 2.98 25.33 -7.22
CA LEU A 602 3.88 26.44 -7.55
C LEU A 602 3.12 27.75 -7.77
N GLY A 603 2.08 27.77 -8.59
CA GLY A 603 1.36 28.99 -8.95
C GLY A 603 0.48 29.57 -7.84
N VAL A 604 0.00 28.73 -6.90
CA VAL A 604 -0.96 29.13 -5.88
C VAL A 604 -0.45 28.88 -4.46
N LEU A 605 -0.18 27.62 -4.10
CA LEU A 605 0.09 27.27 -2.70
C LEU A 605 1.41 27.85 -2.19
N SER A 606 2.45 27.87 -3.01
CA SER A 606 3.80 28.39 -2.68
C SER A 606 3.82 29.86 -2.26
N HIS A 607 2.79 30.63 -2.65
CA HIS A 607 2.66 32.03 -2.25
C HIS A 607 2.23 32.23 -0.78
N PHE A 608 1.89 31.13 -0.08
CA PHE A 608 1.48 31.15 1.33
C PHE A 608 2.43 30.33 2.18
N ARG A 609 2.65 30.75 3.40
CA ARG A 609 3.43 29.98 4.37
C ARG A 609 2.63 28.80 4.95
N ASN A 610 1.31 29.02 5.10
CA ASN A 610 0.40 28.07 5.72
C ASN A 610 -0.76 27.81 4.76
N VAL A 611 -1.15 26.54 4.65
CA VAL A 611 -2.42 26.11 4.06
C VAL A 611 -3.29 25.52 5.16
N LEU A 612 -4.51 26.01 5.29
CA LEU A 612 -5.55 25.42 6.08
C LEU A 612 -6.51 24.74 5.10
N TRP A 613 -6.33 23.45 4.92
CA TRP A 613 -7.14 22.61 4.04
C TRP A 613 -8.26 21.96 4.84
N TYR A 614 -9.50 22.26 4.49
CA TYR A 614 -10.65 21.63 5.11
C TYR A 614 -11.53 20.92 4.06
N THR A 615 -12.05 19.75 4.44
CA THR A 615 -12.81 18.87 3.55
C THR A 615 -14.29 18.78 3.91
N GLY A 616 -14.70 19.27 5.10
CA GLY A 616 -16.05 19.02 5.63
C GLY A 616 -16.27 17.52 5.83
N ASP A 617 -17.33 17.00 5.22
CA ASP A 617 -17.67 15.57 5.13
C ASP A 617 -17.32 14.93 3.78
N ALA A 618 -16.67 15.69 2.89
CA ALA A 618 -16.27 15.20 1.58
C ALA A 618 -14.89 14.53 1.61
N GLN A 619 -14.75 13.50 0.78
CA GLN A 619 -13.46 12.88 0.53
C GLN A 619 -12.64 13.77 -0.43
N PRO A 620 -11.39 14.12 -0.10
CA PRO A 620 -10.55 14.95 -0.96
C PRO A 620 -10.19 14.22 -2.26
N SER A 621 -9.95 14.99 -3.33
CA SER A 621 -9.45 14.42 -4.59
C SER A 621 -7.96 14.14 -4.54
N ALA A 622 -7.49 13.13 -5.28
CA ALA A 622 -6.08 12.84 -5.45
C ALA A 622 -5.29 14.05 -5.97
N ALA A 623 -5.83 14.79 -6.94
CA ALA A 623 -5.18 15.97 -7.50
C ALA A 623 -4.93 17.07 -6.46
N THR A 624 -5.90 17.34 -5.58
CA THR A 624 -5.72 18.30 -4.47
C THR A 624 -4.68 17.79 -3.47
N MET A 625 -4.74 16.50 -3.12
CA MET A 625 -3.77 15.88 -2.24
C MET A 625 -2.33 16.00 -2.79
N PHE A 626 -2.11 15.72 -4.07
CA PHE A 626 -0.79 15.84 -4.69
C PHE A 626 -0.28 17.28 -4.69
N ALA A 627 -1.13 18.26 -4.98
CA ALA A 627 -0.73 19.67 -4.92
C ALA A 627 -0.33 20.09 -3.48
N VAL A 628 -1.09 19.63 -2.48
CA VAL A 628 -0.77 19.87 -1.05
C VAL A 628 0.50 19.12 -0.64
N ARG A 629 0.71 17.90 -1.13
CA ARG A 629 1.94 17.13 -0.91
C ARG A 629 3.18 17.89 -1.39
N ASP A 630 3.13 18.40 -2.60
CA ASP A 630 4.25 19.15 -3.19
C ASP A 630 4.51 20.45 -2.40
N PHE A 631 3.45 21.14 -1.98
CA PHE A 631 3.57 22.32 -1.11
C PHE A 631 4.27 22.00 0.24
N VAL A 632 3.90 20.88 0.88
CA VAL A 632 4.53 20.46 2.15
C VAL A 632 5.98 20.02 1.93
N ASN A 633 6.27 19.33 0.81
CA ASN A 633 7.63 18.96 0.42
C ASN A 633 8.54 20.18 0.27
N GLU A 634 8.02 21.27 -0.23
CA GLU A 634 8.75 22.53 -0.37
C GLU A 634 8.84 23.37 0.90
N GLY A 635 8.41 22.83 2.04
CA GLY A 635 8.53 23.46 3.36
C GLY A 635 7.29 24.20 3.82
N GLY A 636 6.20 24.12 3.07
CA GLY A 636 4.89 24.65 3.47
C GLY A 636 4.37 23.98 4.74
N LYS A 637 3.48 24.67 5.44
CA LYS A 637 2.87 24.21 6.69
C LYS A 637 1.38 23.95 6.49
N LEU A 638 0.89 22.81 6.95
CA LEU A 638 -0.47 22.35 6.70
C LEU A 638 -1.27 22.19 7.99
N ILE A 639 -2.48 22.75 8.00
CA ILE A 639 -3.57 22.33 8.90
C ILE A 639 -4.59 21.61 8.02
N ASN A 640 -4.81 20.33 8.28
CA ASN A 640 -5.84 19.54 7.60
C ASN A 640 -6.98 19.24 8.58
N THR A 641 -8.24 19.42 8.18
CA THR A 641 -9.39 19.35 9.08
C THR A 641 -10.66 18.95 8.35
N GLY A 642 -11.50 18.14 8.98
CA GLY A 642 -12.76 17.62 8.42
C GLY A 642 -13.02 16.18 8.83
N GLU A 643 -14.23 15.68 8.60
CA GLU A 643 -14.57 14.29 8.92
C GLU A 643 -13.78 13.28 8.07
N GLN A 644 -13.42 13.65 6.85
CA GLN A 644 -12.64 12.80 5.95
C GLN A 644 -11.15 13.14 5.89
N ALA A 645 -10.73 14.15 6.65
CA ALA A 645 -9.31 14.49 6.77
C ALA A 645 -8.50 13.29 7.31
N GLY A 646 -7.32 13.05 6.78
CA GLY A 646 -6.45 11.93 7.18
C GLY A 646 -7.01 10.54 6.90
N GLY A 647 -8.03 10.43 6.06
CA GLY A 647 -8.50 9.15 5.51
C GLY A 647 -7.82 8.84 4.18
N SER A 648 -7.99 7.61 3.70
CA SER A 648 -7.51 7.20 2.38
C SER A 648 -8.14 8.05 1.28
N VAL A 649 -7.35 8.39 0.29
CA VAL A 649 -7.79 9.12 -0.91
C VAL A 649 -7.92 8.12 -2.05
N ASP A 650 -8.98 8.25 -2.84
CA ASP A 650 -9.11 7.46 -4.06
C ASP A 650 -8.09 7.95 -5.09
N LEU A 651 -7.04 7.16 -5.28
CA LEU A 651 -5.97 7.45 -6.24
C LEU A 651 -6.32 7.00 -7.66
N GLY A 652 -7.48 6.38 -7.88
CA GLY A 652 -7.85 5.69 -9.13
C GLY A 652 -7.15 4.33 -9.22
N ASP A 653 -7.46 3.59 -10.28
CA ASP A 653 -6.83 2.32 -10.69
C ASP A 653 -6.53 1.30 -9.55
N GLY A 654 -7.21 1.42 -8.40
CA GLY A 654 -7.12 0.47 -7.31
C GLY A 654 -5.90 0.61 -6.39
N ALA A 655 -5.18 1.75 -6.42
CA ALA A 655 -4.01 2.00 -5.56
C ALA A 655 -4.23 1.57 -4.10
N LEU A 656 -3.31 0.76 -3.57
CA LEU A 656 -3.44 0.08 -2.28
C LEU A 656 -2.72 0.79 -1.12
N SER A 657 -1.81 1.71 -1.41
CA SER A 657 -1.02 2.43 -0.41
C SER A 657 -1.51 3.86 -0.19
N ASP A 658 -1.38 4.37 1.03
CA ASP A 658 -1.74 5.74 1.41
C ASP A 658 -0.61 6.39 2.22
N ASP A 659 0.49 6.68 1.56
CA ASP A 659 1.62 7.33 2.23
C ASP A 659 1.33 8.78 2.62
N PHE A 660 0.36 9.45 2.00
CA PHE A 660 0.07 10.83 2.37
C PHE A 660 -0.40 10.95 3.82
N SER A 661 -1.37 10.13 4.22
CA SER A 661 -1.85 10.10 5.59
C SER A 661 -0.79 9.64 6.57
N GLN A 662 -0.06 8.59 6.23
CA GLN A 662 0.96 8.00 7.09
C GLN A 662 2.18 8.90 7.26
N TYR A 663 2.76 9.39 6.16
CA TYR A 663 3.98 10.18 6.18
C TYR A 663 3.74 11.66 6.48
N TYR A 664 2.81 12.31 5.76
CA TYR A 664 2.64 13.76 5.88
C TYR A 664 1.74 14.14 7.04
N LEU A 665 0.67 13.40 7.30
CA LEU A 665 -0.27 13.70 8.37
C LEU A 665 0.02 12.94 9.66
N GLY A 666 0.79 11.85 9.59
CA GLY A 666 1.17 11.03 10.74
C GLY A 666 0.04 10.14 11.27
N ALA A 667 -0.98 9.90 10.46
CA ALA A 667 -2.11 9.03 10.74
C ALA A 667 -1.96 7.70 9.99
N TYR A 668 -1.84 6.60 10.73
CA TYR A 668 -1.69 5.26 10.15
C TYR A 668 -3.02 4.70 9.69
N ASN A 669 -4.02 4.70 10.58
CA ASN A 669 -5.40 4.33 10.27
C ASN A 669 -6.36 5.38 10.81
N LYS A 670 -7.58 5.39 10.26
CA LYS A 670 -8.67 6.25 10.66
C LYS A 670 -9.93 5.42 10.95
N ALA A 671 -10.52 5.60 12.11
CA ALA A 671 -11.89 5.19 12.41
C ALA A 671 -12.83 6.41 12.40
N GLY A 672 -14.09 6.23 12.01
CA GLY A 672 -15.11 7.26 12.08
C GLY A 672 -15.91 7.17 13.38
N LEU A 673 -16.03 8.27 14.12
CA LEU A 673 -16.84 8.35 15.33
C LEU A 673 -18.09 9.18 15.10
N LYS A 674 -19.24 8.69 15.57
CA LYS A 674 -20.51 9.41 15.44
C LYS A 674 -20.67 10.43 16.53
N SER A 675 -20.73 11.72 16.14
CA SER A 675 -21.10 12.83 16.99
C SER A 675 -20.37 12.89 18.36
N PRO A 676 -19.04 12.83 18.40
CA PRO A 676 -18.33 13.04 19.66
C PRO A 676 -18.69 14.43 20.24
N PRO A 677 -18.92 14.56 21.57
CA PRO A 677 -19.47 15.79 22.14
C PRO A 677 -18.45 16.91 22.30
N ALA A 678 -17.17 16.58 22.37
CA ALA A 678 -16.12 17.54 22.65
C ALA A 678 -14.74 17.07 22.14
N PHE A 679 -13.82 18.03 22.03
CA PHE A 679 -12.40 17.82 21.78
C PHE A 679 -11.58 18.39 22.94
N ALA A 680 -10.52 17.71 23.34
CA ALA A 680 -9.50 18.17 24.26
C ALA A 680 -8.11 17.99 23.68
N GLY A 681 -7.38 19.08 23.48
CA GLY A 681 -6.01 19.08 22.96
C GLY A 681 -4.98 18.59 23.98
N ALA A 682 -4.02 17.80 23.48
CA ALA A 682 -2.86 17.29 24.19
C ALA A 682 -1.56 17.72 23.48
N GLY A 683 -0.42 17.36 23.99
CA GLY A 683 0.90 17.59 23.38
C GLY A 683 1.07 19.02 22.88
N ARG A 684 1.33 19.19 21.57
CA ARG A 684 1.50 20.52 20.96
C ARG A 684 0.22 21.36 20.95
N LEU A 685 -0.96 20.73 21.08
CA LEU A 685 -2.25 21.40 21.17
C LEU A 685 -2.76 21.53 22.62
N ALA A 686 -1.94 21.25 23.62
CA ALA A 686 -2.33 21.29 25.01
C ALA A 686 -3.04 22.62 25.39
N GLY A 687 -4.19 22.46 26.10
CA GLY A 687 -5.06 23.57 26.51
C GLY A 687 -6.09 24.01 25.46
N ALA A 688 -6.02 23.45 24.20
CA ALA A 688 -7.15 23.61 23.28
C ALA A 688 -8.34 22.77 23.75
N LYS A 689 -9.56 23.36 23.68
CA LYS A 689 -10.82 22.65 23.98
C LYS A 689 -11.90 23.16 23.05
N ALA A 690 -12.84 22.30 22.70
CA ALA A 690 -14.03 22.68 21.95
C ALA A 690 -15.18 21.73 22.24
N SER A 691 -16.40 22.26 22.36
CA SER A 691 -17.60 21.46 22.20
C SER A 691 -17.82 21.19 20.72
N LEU A 692 -18.28 20.00 20.39
CA LEU A 692 -18.56 19.58 19.02
C LEU A 692 -20.06 19.31 18.86
N ALA A 693 -20.61 19.67 17.69
CA ALA A 693 -22.00 19.39 17.37
C ALA A 693 -22.24 19.38 15.86
N ALA A 694 -23.10 18.48 15.42
CA ALA A 694 -23.67 18.54 14.09
C ALA A 694 -24.63 19.75 13.97
N ALA A 695 -24.75 20.29 12.76
CA ALA A 695 -25.69 21.37 12.45
C ALA A 695 -26.29 21.11 11.04
N PRO A 696 -27.41 21.77 10.68
CA PRO A 696 -27.99 21.62 9.36
C PRO A 696 -26.97 21.91 8.25
N GLY A 697 -26.74 20.92 7.35
CA GLY A 697 -25.73 21.00 6.29
C GLY A 697 -24.27 20.91 6.77
N ARG A 698 -24.06 20.49 8.04
CA ARG A 698 -22.75 20.26 8.66
C ARG A 698 -22.85 19.02 9.53
N PRO A 699 -22.86 17.84 8.94
CA PRO A 699 -22.94 16.59 9.69
C PRO A 699 -21.71 16.41 10.59
N LEU A 700 -21.83 15.52 11.55
CA LEU A 700 -20.73 15.01 12.37
C LEU A 700 -21.00 13.52 12.56
N THR A 701 -20.88 12.76 11.47
CA THR A 701 -21.27 11.36 11.41
C THR A 701 -20.08 10.42 11.47
N ALA A 702 -18.90 10.91 11.11
CA ALA A 702 -17.69 10.12 10.98
C ALA A 702 -16.43 10.91 11.40
N ALA A 703 -16.50 11.60 12.56
CA ALA A 703 -15.33 12.32 13.10
C ALA A 703 -14.12 11.40 13.18
N GLY A 704 -12.97 11.82 12.67
CA GLY A 704 -11.77 10.99 12.59
C GLY A 704 -11.16 10.71 13.96
N ALA A 705 -10.96 9.42 14.25
CA ALA A 705 -10.13 8.94 15.34
C ALA A 705 -8.96 8.16 14.72
N TYR A 706 -7.74 8.57 15.02
CA TYR A 706 -6.54 8.08 14.32
C TYR A 706 -5.66 7.24 15.23
N THR A 707 -5.17 6.11 14.69
CA THR A 707 -3.93 5.54 15.21
C THR A 707 -2.77 6.32 14.60
N ILE A 708 -1.78 6.71 15.40
CA ILE A 708 -0.66 7.51 14.89
C ILE A 708 0.38 6.63 14.23
N THR A 709 1.01 7.12 13.17
CA THR A 709 2.02 6.34 12.43
C THR A 709 3.18 5.89 13.31
N SER A 710 3.61 6.71 14.26
CA SER A 710 4.67 6.36 15.23
C SER A 710 4.33 5.19 16.15
N ASP A 711 3.08 4.79 16.27
CA ASP A 711 2.70 3.62 17.09
C ASP A 711 2.96 2.31 16.34
N THR A 712 2.86 2.32 15.03
CA THR A 712 3.14 1.17 14.15
C THR A 712 4.58 1.21 13.63
N LEU A 713 4.95 2.30 12.96
CA LEU A 713 6.30 2.54 12.45
C LEU A 713 7.10 3.35 13.48
N LYS A 714 7.75 2.66 14.40
CA LYS A 714 8.44 3.27 15.55
C LYS A 714 9.54 4.24 15.09
N PRO A 715 9.62 5.48 15.63
CA PRO A 715 10.55 6.52 15.17
C PRO A 715 12.04 6.20 15.35
N ASP A 716 12.39 5.31 16.25
CA ASP A 716 13.77 4.81 16.43
C ASP A 716 14.24 4.00 15.22
N ARG A 717 13.33 3.32 14.53
CA ARG A 717 13.57 2.56 13.31
C ARG A 717 13.16 3.33 12.06
N PHE A 718 12.09 4.10 12.13
CA PHE A 718 11.47 4.83 11.00
C PHE A 718 11.31 6.32 11.34
N PRO A 719 12.39 7.09 11.51
CA PRO A 719 12.33 8.47 11.97
C PRO A 719 11.59 9.42 11.02
N GLN A 720 11.49 9.06 9.74
CA GLN A 720 10.77 9.84 8.73
C GLN A 720 9.25 9.87 8.96
N PHE A 721 8.69 8.88 9.67
CA PHE A 721 7.27 8.78 10.00
C PHE A 721 6.91 9.35 11.38
N ALA A 722 7.79 10.15 11.98
CA ALA A 722 7.58 10.68 13.33
C ALA A 722 6.32 11.52 13.45
N SER A 723 5.40 11.09 14.31
CA SER A 723 4.12 11.72 14.59
C SER A 723 3.79 11.66 16.09
N ALA A 724 2.83 12.46 16.53
CA ALA A 724 2.41 12.48 17.91
C ALA A 724 0.90 12.74 18.03
N SER A 725 0.25 12.05 18.98
CA SER A 725 -1.11 12.39 19.41
C SER A 725 -1.17 13.82 19.90
N ALA A 726 -2.19 14.55 19.50
CA ALA A 726 -2.37 15.96 19.85
C ALA A 726 -3.74 16.27 20.45
N GLY A 727 -4.59 15.28 20.69
CA GLY A 727 -5.86 15.46 21.36
C GLY A 727 -6.80 14.29 21.24
N ASP A 728 -7.81 14.25 22.08
CA ASP A 728 -8.78 13.17 22.23
C ASP A 728 -10.21 13.69 22.20
N TYR A 729 -11.19 12.78 22.12
CA TYR A 729 -12.60 13.06 22.32
C TYR A 729 -13.01 12.66 23.74
N PRO A 730 -13.09 13.63 24.71
CA PRO A 730 -13.43 13.31 26.10
C PRO A 730 -14.78 12.61 26.25
N GLY A 731 -14.78 11.50 26.99
CA GLY A 731 -15.97 10.69 27.22
C GLY A 731 -16.37 9.78 26.08
N VAL A 732 -15.57 9.70 25.02
CA VAL A 732 -15.74 8.74 23.93
C VAL A 732 -14.57 7.78 23.96
N ARG A 733 -14.87 6.49 24.01
CA ARG A 733 -13.89 5.41 23.88
C ARG A 733 -14.10 4.75 22.50
N THR A 734 -13.03 4.45 21.83
CA THR A 734 -13.07 3.70 20.60
C THR A 734 -12.98 2.21 20.90
N PRO A 735 -13.33 1.32 19.96
CA PRO A 735 -13.13 -0.12 20.15
C PRO A 735 -11.66 -0.52 20.29
N PHE A 736 -10.74 0.40 20.12
CA PHE A 736 -9.30 0.19 20.32
C PHE A 736 -8.86 0.40 21.80
N GLU A 737 -9.74 0.91 22.67
CA GLU A 737 -9.42 1.21 24.06
C GLU A 737 -10.47 0.61 25.00
N PRO A 738 -10.10 0.15 26.23
CA PRO A 738 -11.07 -0.30 27.21
C PRO A 738 -12.12 0.77 27.53
N ALA A 739 -13.34 0.37 27.89
CA ALA A 739 -14.36 1.28 28.38
C ALA A 739 -13.97 1.82 29.76
N GLU A 740 -13.43 0.94 30.60
CA GLU A 740 -12.87 1.25 31.94
C GLU A 740 -11.52 0.50 32.08
N GLY A 741 -10.66 0.98 33.00
CA GLY A 741 -9.40 0.30 33.29
C GLY A 741 -8.42 0.17 32.12
N SER A 742 -7.83 -1.02 31.98
CA SER A 742 -6.78 -1.32 30.99
C SER A 742 -7.06 -2.57 30.15
N TRP A 743 -8.10 -3.32 30.46
CA TRP A 743 -8.44 -4.58 29.80
C TRP A 743 -9.93 -4.68 29.49
N PHE A 744 -10.26 -5.48 28.47
CA PHE A 744 -11.61 -5.82 28.06
C PHE A 744 -11.65 -7.24 27.47
N ALA A 745 -12.84 -7.82 27.29
CA ALA A 745 -13.02 -9.03 26.51
C ALA A 745 -13.26 -8.69 25.03
N ALA A 746 -12.54 -9.35 24.13
CA ALA A 746 -12.63 -9.14 22.69
C ALA A 746 -12.92 -10.45 21.95
N ALA A 747 -13.88 -10.43 21.04
CA ALA A 747 -14.05 -11.37 19.93
C ALA A 747 -13.68 -10.61 18.66
N GLU A 748 -12.44 -10.69 18.25
CA GLU A 748 -12.01 -10.13 16.98
C GLU A 748 -12.74 -10.87 15.84
N HIS A 749 -13.10 -10.15 14.80
CA HIS A 749 -13.80 -10.74 13.67
C HIS A 749 -13.09 -11.99 13.11
N ARG A 750 -13.89 -13.02 12.84
CA ARG A 750 -13.51 -14.24 12.10
C ARG A 750 -14.72 -14.66 11.28
N ASP A 751 -14.50 -15.15 10.08
CA ASP A 751 -15.55 -15.69 9.24
C ASP A 751 -16.13 -16.99 9.82
N ASP A 752 -17.38 -17.29 9.52
CA ASP A 752 -18.11 -18.51 9.94
C ASP A 752 -18.03 -18.78 11.45
N ALA A 753 -17.93 -17.72 12.26
CA ALA A 753 -17.71 -17.86 13.68
C ALA A 753 -19.02 -17.78 14.48
N TYR A 754 -19.07 -18.55 15.55
CA TYR A 754 -20.07 -18.42 16.61
C TYR A 754 -19.33 -18.39 17.95
N MET A 755 -18.80 -17.22 18.31
CA MET A 755 -17.99 -17.03 19.51
C MET A 755 -18.87 -16.63 20.68
N ARG A 756 -18.80 -17.37 21.80
CA ARG A 756 -19.61 -17.14 22.98
C ARG A 756 -18.79 -16.76 24.19
N LEU A 757 -19.12 -15.59 24.80
CA LEU A 757 -18.66 -15.20 26.14
C LEU A 757 -19.81 -15.43 27.10
N ALA A 758 -19.78 -16.52 27.88
CA ALA A 758 -20.89 -17.01 28.67
C ALA A 758 -20.62 -16.91 30.19
N ARG A 759 -21.68 -16.72 30.96
CA ARG A 759 -21.63 -16.81 32.41
C ARG A 759 -22.93 -17.37 32.99
N THR A 760 -22.84 -18.11 34.08
CA THR A 760 -24.02 -18.52 34.86
C THR A 760 -24.30 -17.43 35.92
N VAL A 761 -25.54 -17.01 35.96
CA VAL A 761 -26.06 -16.05 36.98
C VAL A 761 -27.03 -16.81 37.88
N ASP A 762 -26.76 -16.80 39.18
CA ASP A 762 -27.65 -17.42 40.19
C ASP A 762 -28.72 -16.42 40.64
N LEU A 763 -29.96 -16.64 40.19
CA LEU A 763 -31.12 -15.87 40.56
C LEU A 763 -32.08 -16.66 41.44
N THR A 764 -31.67 -17.80 42.05
CA THR A 764 -32.54 -18.66 42.89
C THR A 764 -33.12 -17.93 44.07
N GLY A 765 -32.40 -16.91 44.64
CA GLY A 765 -32.89 -16.03 45.69
C GLY A 765 -33.59 -14.76 45.24
N ALA A 766 -33.67 -14.52 43.90
CA ALA A 766 -34.26 -13.31 43.37
C ALA A 766 -35.73 -13.45 43.04
N THR A 767 -36.48 -12.35 43.05
CA THR A 767 -37.87 -12.25 42.61
C THR A 767 -37.97 -11.35 41.38
N ALA A 768 -38.98 -11.56 40.52
CA ALA A 768 -39.20 -10.70 39.34
C ALA A 768 -39.45 -9.22 39.73
N ALA A 769 -40.03 -8.97 40.92
CA ALA A 769 -40.25 -7.61 41.43
C ALA A 769 -38.97 -6.84 41.69
N GLN A 770 -37.84 -7.53 41.91
CA GLN A 770 -36.51 -6.93 42.03
C GLN A 770 -35.88 -6.56 40.71
N LYS A 771 -36.53 -6.86 39.56
CA LYS A 771 -36.09 -6.52 38.19
C LYS A 771 -34.59 -6.83 37.98
N PRO A 772 -34.18 -8.12 38.11
CA PRO A 772 -32.82 -8.47 37.88
C PRO A 772 -32.41 -8.14 36.40
N SER A 773 -31.26 -7.47 36.21
CA SER A 773 -30.71 -7.17 34.88
C SER A 773 -29.20 -7.43 34.83
N LEU A 774 -28.67 -7.65 33.66
CA LEU A 774 -27.25 -7.65 33.39
C LEU A 774 -26.95 -6.39 32.56
N ASP A 775 -26.10 -5.54 33.12
CA ASP A 775 -25.61 -4.34 32.48
C ASP A 775 -24.18 -4.56 32.04
N LEU A 776 -23.80 -4.02 30.86
CA LEU A 776 -22.46 -4.11 30.31
C LEU A 776 -22.17 -2.96 29.34
N GLN A 777 -20.90 -2.65 29.16
CA GLN A 777 -20.43 -1.86 28.05
C GLN A 777 -20.19 -2.81 26.86
N LEU A 778 -20.81 -2.48 25.71
CA LEU A 778 -20.66 -3.20 24.45
C LEU A 778 -20.13 -2.25 23.38
N SER A 779 -19.06 -2.64 22.69
CA SER A 779 -18.63 -2.02 21.46
C SER A 779 -18.58 -3.08 20.36
N TYR A 780 -19.05 -2.74 19.17
CA TYR A 780 -19.01 -3.66 18.02
C TYR A 780 -18.81 -2.88 16.74
N ASP A 781 -18.13 -3.53 15.81
CA ASP A 781 -17.95 -3.13 14.44
C ASP A 781 -18.02 -4.41 13.58
N THR A 782 -19.15 -4.59 12.92
CA THR A 782 -19.54 -5.83 12.24
C THR A 782 -20.11 -5.49 10.86
N GLU A 783 -20.18 -6.44 9.95
CA GLU A 783 -20.82 -6.21 8.65
C GLU A 783 -22.32 -5.93 8.81
N PRO A 784 -22.82 -4.74 8.36
CA PRO A 784 -24.20 -4.37 8.56
C PRO A 784 -25.18 -5.34 7.88
N GLY A 785 -26.02 -5.96 8.67
CA GLY A 785 -27.07 -6.88 8.19
C GLY A 785 -26.63 -8.32 8.04
N TYR A 786 -25.33 -8.60 8.01
CA TYR A 786 -24.75 -9.92 7.81
C TYR A 786 -24.20 -10.50 9.12
N ASP A 787 -23.25 -9.82 9.74
CA ASP A 787 -22.76 -10.19 11.06
C ASP A 787 -23.60 -9.62 12.19
N GLN A 788 -23.60 -10.29 13.33
CA GLN A 788 -24.38 -9.88 14.47
C GLN A 788 -23.74 -10.17 15.82
N VAL A 789 -23.98 -9.29 16.78
CA VAL A 789 -23.81 -9.59 18.19
C VAL A 789 -25.19 -9.87 18.79
N ILE A 790 -25.35 -10.98 19.49
CA ILE A 790 -26.59 -11.35 20.20
C ILE A 790 -26.28 -11.57 21.69
N ILE A 791 -27.23 -11.24 22.53
CA ILE A 791 -27.17 -11.60 23.96
C ILE A 791 -28.21 -12.69 24.16
N GLU A 792 -27.75 -13.90 24.35
CA GLU A 792 -28.58 -15.09 24.46
C GLU A 792 -28.64 -15.58 25.91
N ALA A 793 -29.76 -16.20 26.28
CA ALA A 793 -29.96 -16.73 27.61
C ALA A 793 -30.82 -17.99 27.58
N HIS A 794 -30.55 -18.89 28.53
CA HIS A 794 -31.40 -20.06 28.82
C HIS A 794 -31.39 -20.44 30.31
N THR A 795 -32.44 -21.14 30.78
CA THR A 795 -32.43 -21.73 32.12
C THR A 795 -31.42 -22.87 32.17
N VAL A 796 -30.51 -22.87 33.12
CA VAL A 796 -29.47 -23.90 33.20
C VAL A 796 -30.07 -25.30 33.23
N GLY A 797 -29.67 -26.13 32.27
CA GLY A 797 -30.15 -27.50 32.12
C GLY A 797 -31.47 -27.63 31.33
N GLN A 798 -31.99 -26.54 30.78
CA GLN A 798 -33.17 -26.56 29.88
C GLN A 798 -32.75 -26.10 28.47
N ASP A 799 -33.51 -26.46 27.47
CA ASP A 799 -33.32 -26.05 26.08
C ASP A 799 -34.28 -24.92 25.67
N ASP A 800 -34.39 -23.91 26.57
CA ASP A 800 -35.30 -22.75 26.45
C ASP A 800 -34.57 -21.50 26.01
N TRP A 801 -33.65 -21.63 25.06
CA TRP A 801 -32.83 -20.54 24.54
C TRP A 801 -33.65 -19.41 23.93
N THR A 802 -33.29 -18.17 24.23
CA THR A 802 -33.81 -16.94 23.62
C THR A 802 -32.75 -15.88 23.55
N THR A 803 -32.89 -14.90 22.63
CA THR A 803 -32.06 -13.70 22.68
C THR A 803 -32.77 -12.58 23.44
N LEU A 804 -32.01 -11.78 24.16
CA LEU A 804 -32.52 -10.71 25.03
C LEU A 804 -32.41 -9.36 24.32
N PRO A 805 -33.48 -8.53 24.31
CA PRO A 805 -33.41 -7.15 23.80
C PRO A 805 -32.63 -6.25 24.76
N ASP A 806 -31.95 -5.25 24.22
CA ASP A 806 -31.40 -4.15 25.01
C ASP A 806 -32.51 -3.21 25.50
N LEU A 807 -32.60 -3.03 26.78
CA LEU A 807 -33.59 -2.10 27.44
C LEU A 807 -33.37 -0.63 27.07
N ASN A 808 -32.15 -0.27 26.60
CA ASN A 808 -31.80 1.06 26.09
C ASN A 808 -32.11 1.27 24.61
N GLY A 809 -32.60 0.21 23.91
CA GLY A 809 -33.05 0.30 22.52
C GLY A 809 -31.92 0.20 21.47
N GLY A 810 -30.74 -0.27 21.84
CA GLY A 810 -29.61 -0.47 20.93
C GLY A 810 -29.75 -1.69 20.01
N SER A 811 -30.58 -2.69 20.39
CA SER A 811 -30.80 -3.90 19.60
C SER A 811 -31.98 -3.77 18.62
N THR A 812 -31.98 -4.62 17.59
CA THR A 812 -33.04 -4.71 16.57
C THR A 812 -33.54 -6.15 16.42
N THR A 813 -34.78 -6.29 15.96
CA THR A 813 -35.38 -7.60 15.61
C THR A 813 -35.27 -7.92 14.12
N SER A 814 -34.57 -7.13 13.32
CA SER A 814 -34.37 -7.40 11.90
C SER A 814 -33.64 -8.74 11.70
N ALA A 815 -34.16 -9.59 10.81
CA ALA A 815 -33.48 -10.85 10.48
C ALA A 815 -32.19 -10.57 9.68
N PRO A 816 -31.18 -11.47 9.76
CA PRO A 816 -29.97 -11.36 8.94
C PRO A 816 -30.28 -11.52 7.44
N SER A 817 -29.53 -10.84 6.58
CA SER A 817 -29.74 -10.85 5.11
C SER A 817 -29.56 -12.26 4.51
N GLN A 818 -28.60 -13.04 4.99
CA GLN A 818 -28.34 -14.41 4.50
C GLN A 818 -29.42 -15.41 4.90
N CYS A 819 -30.29 -15.02 5.82
CA CYS A 819 -31.41 -15.88 6.25
C CYS A 819 -32.39 -16.14 5.12
N GLU A 820 -32.55 -15.19 4.17
CA GLU A 820 -33.39 -15.35 2.97
C GLU A 820 -32.90 -16.49 2.06
N GLN A 821 -31.63 -16.77 2.04
CA GLN A 821 -30.99 -17.80 1.25
C GLN A 821 -30.83 -19.11 2.03
N GLY A 822 -31.20 -19.12 3.32
CA GLY A 822 -31.05 -20.27 4.22
C GLY A 822 -29.59 -20.64 4.49
N PHE A 823 -28.66 -19.81 4.14
CA PHE A 823 -27.22 -20.06 4.28
C PHE A 823 -26.82 -20.02 5.76
N LEU A 824 -27.08 -18.92 6.46
CA LEU A 824 -26.70 -18.72 7.86
C LEU A 824 -27.19 -19.83 8.80
N LEU A 825 -28.41 -20.34 8.58
CA LEU A 825 -28.99 -21.42 9.40
C LEU A 825 -28.41 -22.80 9.07
N LYS A 826 -27.73 -22.96 7.94
CA LYS A 826 -26.96 -24.17 7.62
C LYS A 826 -25.58 -24.13 8.26
N GLU A 827 -24.96 -22.98 8.26
CA GLU A 827 -23.66 -22.76 8.91
C GLU A 827 -23.81 -22.80 10.43
N HIS A 828 -24.83 -22.13 10.96
CA HIS A 828 -25.10 -22.02 12.38
C HIS A 828 -26.50 -22.57 12.74
N PRO A 829 -26.71 -23.89 12.75
CA PRO A 829 -28.02 -24.51 12.99
C PRO A 829 -28.62 -24.12 14.35
N PHE A 830 -27.80 -23.77 15.32
CA PHE A 830 -28.25 -23.33 16.64
C PHE A 830 -29.14 -22.08 16.58
N LEU A 831 -28.97 -21.22 15.56
CA LEU A 831 -29.82 -20.04 15.38
C LEU A 831 -31.28 -20.36 15.10
N THR A 832 -31.64 -21.62 14.81
CA THR A 832 -33.04 -22.08 14.70
C THR A 832 -33.79 -21.99 16.02
N HIS A 833 -33.11 -21.85 17.15
CA HIS A 833 -33.75 -21.48 18.41
C HIS A 833 -34.42 -20.11 18.35
N TYR A 834 -33.91 -19.19 17.51
CA TYR A 834 -34.28 -17.77 17.45
C TYR A 834 -34.91 -17.35 16.13
N LEU A 835 -34.63 -18.08 15.05
CA LEU A 835 -35.04 -17.75 13.68
C LEU A 835 -35.79 -18.94 13.04
N THR A 836 -36.84 -18.66 12.29
CA THR A 836 -37.53 -19.64 11.47
C THR A 836 -37.40 -19.28 10.00
N PRO A 837 -36.88 -20.18 9.12
CA PRO A 837 -36.75 -19.91 7.70
C PRO A 837 -38.11 -19.59 7.05
N GLY A 838 -38.17 -18.54 6.24
CA GLY A 838 -39.30 -18.18 5.41
C GLY A 838 -38.94 -18.17 3.92
N ALA A 839 -39.93 -17.93 3.06
CA ALA A 839 -39.73 -17.96 1.61
C ALA A 839 -38.87 -16.80 1.08
N SER A 840 -38.91 -15.65 1.74
CA SER A 840 -38.19 -14.42 1.34
C SER A 840 -37.43 -13.77 2.48
N ALA A 841 -37.64 -14.17 3.72
CA ALA A 841 -36.92 -13.72 4.92
C ALA A 841 -37.19 -14.69 6.07
N CYS A 842 -36.30 -14.71 7.08
CA CYS A 842 -36.61 -15.43 8.31
C CYS A 842 -37.57 -14.64 9.21
N ALA A 843 -38.42 -15.38 9.93
CA ALA A 843 -39.19 -14.82 11.04
C ALA A 843 -38.25 -14.63 12.26
N ALA A 844 -38.40 -13.51 12.97
CA ALA A 844 -37.61 -13.15 14.15
C ALA A 844 -38.10 -13.90 15.42
N SER A 845 -38.46 -15.17 15.27
CA SER A 845 -38.80 -16.11 16.33
C SER A 845 -38.46 -17.52 15.86
N GLY A 846 -37.86 -18.31 16.73
CA GLY A 846 -37.42 -19.66 16.43
C GLY A 846 -38.20 -20.72 17.24
N SER A 847 -37.55 -21.86 17.39
CA SER A 847 -38.15 -23.03 18.09
C SER A 847 -38.36 -22.83 19.59
N SER A 848 -37.54 -22.00 20.24
CA SER A 848 -37.61 -21.76 21.71
C SER A 848 -37.63 -20.27 22.08
N GLY A 849 -37.20 -19.36 21.22
CA GLY A 849 -37.02 -17.95 21.59
C GLY A 849 -37.20 -16.94 20.48
N ALA A 850 -37.09 -15.69 20.86
CA ALA A 850 -37.14 -14.50 20.00
C ALA A 850 -35.75 -14.16 19.45
N TRP A 851 -35.71 -13.35 18.37
CA TRP A 851 -34.55 -12.81 17.77
C TRP A 851 -34.34 -11.34 18.09
N ASN A 852 -33.19 -11.01 18.70
CA ASN A 852 -32.71 -9.66 18.93
C ASN A 852 -31.22 -9.62 18.64
N ARG A 853 -30.73 -8.61 17.94
CA ARG A 853 -29.31 -8.47 17.58
C ARG A 853 -28.83 -7.04 17.55
N PHE A 854 -27.52 -6.89 17.58
CA PHE A 854 -26.78 -5.69 17.20
C PHE A 854 -26.02 -6.02 15.90
N THR A 855 -25.93 -5.07 14.98
CA THR A 855 -25.24 -5.24 13.69
C THR A 855 -24.78 -3.89 13.14
N GLY A 856 -23.73 -3.86 12.31
CA GLY A 856 -23.08 -2.65 11.87
C GLY A 856 -22.08 -2.14 12.90
N SER A 857 -21.98 -0.84 13.13
CA SER A 857 -21.02 -0.28 14.08
C SER A 857 -21.73 0.46 15.21
N SER A 858 -21.30 0.20 16.44
CA SER A 858 -21.72 1.00 17.64
C SER A 858 -21.06 2.37 17.65
N ASN A 859 -20.02 2.59 16.82
CA ASN A 859 -19.19 3.80 16.83
C ASN A 859 -18.59 4.12 18.21
N GLY A 860 -18.08 3.12 18.89
CA GLY A 860 -17.54 3.17 20.24
C GLY A 860 -18.37 2.40 21.25
N TRP A 861 -18.02 2.55 22.51
CA TRP A 861 -18.69 1.87 23.61
C TRP A 861 -20.09 2.43 23.88
N GLN A 862 -21.06 1.53 24.14
CA GLN A 862 -22.41 1.88 24.52
C GLN A 862 -22.86 1.04 25.72
N GLN A 863 -23.66 1.64 26.59
CA GLN A 863 -24.27 0.95 27.71
C GLN A 863 -25.41 0.05 27.18
N VAL A 864 -25.33 -1.23 27.47
CA VAL A 864 -26.38 -2.22 27.19
C VAL A 864 -26.89 -2.78 28.49
N SER A 865 -28.21 -2.98 28.60
CA SER A 865 -28.87 -3.61 29.73
C SER A 865 -29.89 -4.63 29.25
N VAL A 866 -29.86 -5.84 29.80
CA VAL A 866 -30.80 -6.90 29.44
C VAL A 866 -31.60 -7.39 30.66
N ASP A 867 -32.91 -7.61 30.47
CA ASP A 867 -33.84 -8.05 31.50
C ASP A 867 -33.73 -9.54 31.82
N LEU A 868 -33.45 -9.89 33.04
CA LEU A 868 -33.38 -11.27 33.54
C LEU A 868 -34.57 -11.65 34.44
N ALA A 869 -35.64 -10.84 34.52
CA ALA A 869 -36.78 -11.06 35.39
C ALA A 869 -37.52 -12.38 35.15
N ALA A 870 -37.48 -12.88 33.90
CA ALA A 870 -38.05 -14.19 33.50
C ALA A 870 -37.32 -15.41 34.13
N TYR A 871 -36.11 -15.20 34.59
CA TYR A 871 -35.27 -16.21 35.25
C TYR A 871 -35.21 -16.09 36.75
N ALA A 872 -36.00 -15.19 37.35
CA ALA A 872 -36.10 -15.07 38.79
C ALA A 872 -36.50 -16.42 39.45
N GLY A 873 -35.79 -16.81 40.50
CA GLY A 873 -35.93 -18.12 41.15
C GLY A 873 -35.17 -19.27 40.50
N LYS A 874 -34.35 -19.01 39.50
CA LYS A 874 -33.61 -20.01 38.71
C LYS A 874 -32.13 -19.66 38.59
N GLN A 875 -31.35 -20.57 38.04
CA GLN A 875 -30.03 -20.24 37.47
C GLN A 875 -30.18 -20.06 35.96
N VAL A 876 -29.61 -19.01 35.44
CA VAL A 876 -29.60 -18.65 34.01
C VAL A 876 -28.18 -18.58 33.49
N GLU A 877 -27.94 -19.21 32.35
CA GLU A 877 -26.72 -18.89 31.56
C GLU A 877 -27.04 -17.74 30.60
N VAL A 878 -26.20 -16.75 30.59
CA VAL A 878 -26.24 -15.61 29.66
C VAL A 878 -24.94 -15.59 28.88
N ALA A 879 -25.03 -15.45 27.54
CA ALA A 879 -23.84 -15.29 26.69
C ALA A 879 -23.96 -14.07 25.80
N VAL A 880 -22.85 -13.33 25.67
CA VAL A 880 -22.64 -12.38 24.58
C VAL A 880 -21.97 -13.13 23.45
N SER A 881 -22.67 -13.25 22.33
CA SER A 881 -22.22 -14.06 21.22
C SER A 881 -22.03 -13.22 19.96
N TYR A 882 -20.83 -13.33 19.34
CA TYR A 882 -20.55 -12.78 18.03
C TYR A 882 -20.74 -13.89 17.00
N VAL A 883 -21.63 -13.66 16.03
CA VAL A 883 -21.95 -14.59 14.97
C VAL A 883 -21.74 -13.92 13.63
N SER A 884 -20.88 -14.50 12.82
CA SER A 884 -20.50 -13.97 11.50
C SER A 884 -20.83 -14.96 10.39
N ASP A 885 -20.93 -14.44 9.17
CA ASP A 885 -20.95 -15.22 7.95
C ASP A 885 -19.55 -15.41 7.34
N PRO A 886 -19.38 -16.14 6.24
CA PRO A 886 -18.12 -16.23 5.52
C PRO A 886 -17.94 -14.99 4.64
N GLY A 887 -17.19 -14.02 5.09
CA GLY A 887 -16.88 -12.87 4.25
C GLY A 887 -16.51 -11.62 5.01
N THR A 888 -16.94 -10.49 4.48
CA THR A 888 -16.59 -9.16 4.98
C THR A 888 -17.00 -8.97 6.44
N GLY A 889 -16.06 -8.57 7.29
CA GLY A 889 -16.34 -8.20 8.67
C GLY A 889 -15.75 -6.86 9.05
N GLY A 890 -16.05 -6.44 10.28
CA GLY A 890 -15.44 -5.28 10.90
C GLY A 890 -14.35 -5.69 11.90
N LEU A 891 -14.24 -4.95 13.01
CA LEU A 891 -13.28 -5.26 14.08
C LEU A 891 -13.75 -6.42 14.97
N GLY A 892 -15.06 -6.71 15.01
CA GLY A 892 -15.66 -7.72 15.86
C GLY A 892 -16.50 -7.15 17.01
N ALA A 893 -16.53 -7.83 18.15
CA ALA A 893 -17.31 -7.48 19.31
C ALA A 893 -16.44 -7.38 20.58
N PHE A 894 -16.72 -6.40 21.42
CA PHE A 894 -15.95 -6.09 22.63
C PHE A 894 -16.88 -5.83 23.81
N VAL A 895 -16.55 -6.43 24.95
CA VAL A 895 -17.34 -6.35 26.19
C VAL A 895 -16.45 -5.85 27.32
N ASP A 896 -17.00 -4.92 28.12
CA ASP A 896 -16.32 -4.42 29.31
C ASP A 896 -17.35 -4.04 30.40
N ASP A 897 -16.87 -3.81 31.61
CA ASP A 897 -17.63 -3.26 32.77
C ASP A 897 -18.99 -3.93 32.97
N THR A 898 -18.97 -5.28 33.10
CA THR A 898 -20.22 -6.04 33.29
C THR A 898 -20.70 -6.05 34.74
N ARG A 899 -21.99 -5.85 34.97
CA ARG A 899 -22.60 -5.75 36.30
C ARG A 899 -23.93 -6.48 36.37
N LEU A 900 -24.15 -7.24 37.43
CA LEU A 900 -25.50 -7.73 37.77
C LEU A 900 -26.23 -6.70 38.65
N VAL A 901 -27.43 -6.32 38.25
CA VAL A 901 -28.28 -5.41 39.00
C VAL A 901 -29.46 -6.16 39.58
N LEU A 902 -29.71 -5.99 40.87
CA LEU A 902 -30.80 -6.64 41.57
C LEU A 902 -31.49 -5.64 42.52
N GLY A 903 -32.77 -5.35 42.33
CA GLY A 903 -33.51 -4.40 43.13
C GLY A 903 -32.95 -2.96 43.07
N GLY A 904 -32.33 -2.60 41.96
CA GLY A 904 -31.65 -1.31 41.75
C GLY A 904 -30.24 -1.22 42.34
N ALA A 905 -29.76 -2.27 43.01
CA ALA A 905 -28.40 -2.35 43.50
C ALA A 905 -27.52 -3.13 42.49
N ALA A 906 -26.46 -2.48 41.99
CA ALA A 906 -25.47 -3.10 41.10
C ALA A 906 -24.42 -3.87 41.88
N SER A 907 -23.99 -5.02 41.38
CA SER A 907 -22.77 -5.69 41.85
C SER A 907 -21.52 -4.86 41.54
N GLY A 908 -20.37 -5.25 42.09
CA GLY A 908 -19.09 -4.71 41.62
C GLY A 908 -18.94 -4.99 40.10
N ALA A 909 -18.30 -4.06 39.39
CA ALA A 909 -18.00 -4.19 37.99
C ALA A 909 -16.99 -5.33 37.74
N GLU A 910 -17.17 -6.09 36.66
CA GLU A 910 -16.16 -6.97 36.10
C GLU A 910 -15.60 -6.31 34.81
N GLY A 911 -14.43 -5.76 34.90
CA GLY A 911 -13.72 -5.03 33.83
C GLY A 911 -12.57 -5.83 33.27
N PHE A 912 -12.50 -7.14 33.48
CA PHE A 912 -11.50 -8.03 32.91
C PHE A 912 -10.03 -7.70 33.29
N GLU A 913 -9.79 -6.92 34.34
CA GLU A 913 -8.47 -6.42 34.72
C GLU A 913 -7.44 -7.52 35.06
N THR A 914 -7.87 -8.67 35.59
CA THR A 914 -6.99 -9.77 36.00
C THR A 914 -7.24 -11.06 35.24
N ALA A 915 -8.49 -11.35 34.85
CA ALA A 915 -8.93 -12.56 34.18
C ALA A 915 -10.28 -12.29 33.50
N LEU A 916 -10.90 -13.31 32.90
CA LEU A 916 -12.29 -13.23 32.42
C LEU A 916 -13.32 -13.23 33.56
N GLY A 917 -12.89 -13.31 34.81
CA GLY A 917 -13.77 -13.30 35.99
C GLY A 917 -14.78 -14.42 35.97
N PRO A 918 -16.08 -14.14 36.15
CA PRO A 918 -17.15 -15.14 36.12
C PRO A 918 -17.53 -15.62 34.73
N TRP A 919 -16.89 -15.08 33.70
CA TRP A 919 -17.14 -15.42 32.31
C TRP A 919 -16.25 -16.58 31.83
N ASN A 920 -16.77 -17.39 30.92
CA ASN A 920 -16.05 -18.46 30.28
C ASN A 920 -16.31 -18.45 28.77
N VAL A 921 -15.49 -19.18 28.02
CA VAL A 921 -15.57 -19.28 26.56
C VAL A 921 -15.88 -20.73 26.19
N PRO A 922 -17.17 -21.09 26.03
CA PRO A 922 -17.57 -22.48 25.80
C PRO A 922 -17.30 -22.96 24.37
N GLY A 923 -16.90 -22.06 23.46
CA GLY A 923 -16.80 -22.31 22.05
C GLY A 923 -18.15 -22.27 21.31
N PRO A 924 -18.17 -22.64 20.01
CA PRO A 924 -19.38 -22.59 19.20
C PRO A 924 -20.40 -23.62 19.65
N PRO A 925 -21.69 -23.35 19.47
CA PRO A 925 -22.75 -24.36 19.75
C PRO A 925 -22.68 -25.53 18.76
N ALA A 926 -23.25 -26.66 19.16
CA ALA A 926 -23.25 -27.87 18.33
C ALA A 926 -23.84 -27.63 16.94
N GLY A 927 -23.15 -28.09 15.92
CA GLY A 927 -23.51 -27.96 14.51
C GLY A 927 -22.92 -26.73 13.79
N SER A 928 -22.42 -25.73 14.51
CA SER A 928 -21.66 -24.62 13.92
C SER A 928 -20.22 -25.03 13.60
N PRO A 929 -19.56 -24.40 12.64
CA PRO A 929 -18.11 -24.55 12.41
C PRO A 929 -17.29 -24.30 13.69
N GLY A 930 -16.11 -24.87 13.76
CA GLY A 930 -15.18 -24.60 14.87
C GLY A 930 -14.60 -23.19 14.73
N ASN A 931 -14.65 -22.40 15.80
CA ASN A 931 -14.04 -21.07 15.81
C ASN A 931 -12.51 -21.17 15.59
N SER A 932 -11.97 -20.38 14.67
CA SER A 932 -10.53 -20.27 14.44
C SER A 932 -9.84 -19.43 15.51
N ALA A 933 -10.56 -18.49 16.12
CA ALA A 933 -10.24 -17.79 17.36
C ALA A 933 -11.53 -17.60 18.15
N ASP A 934 -11.42 -17.22 19.41
CA ASP A 934 -12.59 -17.04 20.27
C ASP A 934 -12.36 -15.85 21.21
N TRP A 935 -13.34 -15.54 22.05
CA TRP A 935 -13.22 -14.47 23.01
C TRP A 935 -11.93 -14.57 23.83
N ALA A 936 -11.19 -13.50 23.87
CA ALA A 936 -9.97 -13.39 24.64
C ALA A 936 -9.94 -12.09 25.45
N ARG A 937 -9.21 -12.12 26.55
CA ARG A 937 -8.87 -10.91 27.27
C ARG A 937 -7.88 -10.08 26.46
N SER A 938 -8.14 -8.80 26.24
CA SER A 938 -7.36 -7.92 25.38
C SER A 938 -7.06 -6.57 26.03
N GLN A 939 -6.06 -5.90 25.52
CA GLN A 939 -5.74 -4.50 25.81
C GLN A 939 -5.85 -3.69 24.53
N ALA A 940 -6.00 -2.36 24.65
CA ALA A 940 -5.85 -1.49 23.49
C ALA A 940 -4.46 -1.67 22.87
N LEU A 941 -4.43 -1.99 21.57
CA LEU A 941 -3.19 -2.08 20.81
C LEU A 941 -2.70 -0.71 20.36
N PHE A 942 -3.60 0.25 20.19
CA PHE A 942 -3.34 1.58 19.72
C PHE A 942 -4.12 2.62 20.49
N HIS A 943 -3.46 3.72 20.82
CA HIS A 943 -4.14 4.91 21.33
C HIS A 943 -4.78 5.66 20.19
N SER A 944 -6.10 5.90 20.23
CA SER A 944 -6.77 6.69 19.20
C SER A 944 -6.70 8.19 19.52
N SER A 945 -6.49 8.99 18.47
CA SER A 945 -6.29 10.43 18.57
C SER A 945 -7.32 11.20 17.77
N ALA A 946 -7.93 12.24 18.34
CA ALA A 946 -8.81 13.18 17.64
C ALA A 946 -8.03 14.21 16.81
N ALA A 947 -6.73 14.35 17.09
CA ALA A 947 -5.80 15.20 16.35
C ALA A 947 -4.40 14.63 16.39
N VAL A 948 -3.65 14.83 15.30
CA VAL A 948 -2.27 14.35 15.12
C VAL A 948 -1.37 15.52 14.72
N THR A 949 -0.12 15.51 15.17
CA THR A 949 0.88 16.49 14.75
C THR A 949 2.13 15.80 14.25
N THR A 950 2.66 16.31 13.17
CA THR A 950 4.02 16.04 12.67
C THR A 950 4.88 17.30 12.79
N ARG A 951 6.06 17.31 12.18
CA ARG A 951 6.89 18.52 12.11
C ARG A 951 6.23 19.65 11.32
N ASP A 952 5.46 19.33 10.30
CA ASP A 952 4.98 20.29 9.30
C ASP A 952 3.47 20.34 9.17
N THR A 953 2.76 19.45 9.89
CA THR A 953 1.31 19.30 9.76
C THR A 953 0.61 19.24 11.12
N VAL A 954 -0.65 19.69 11.12
CA VAL A 954 -1.63 19.48 12.18
C VAL A 954 -2.88 18.91 11.53
N LEU A 955 -3.32 17.75 11.98
CA LEU A 955 -4.52 17.07 11.52
C LEU A 955 -5.59 17.12 12.62
N PHE A 956 -6.84 17.46 12.26
CA PHE A 956 -8.02 17.33 13.12
C PHE A 956 -9.04 16.41 12.46
N GLY A 957 -9.61 15.48 13.21
CA GLY A 957 -10.65 14.55 12.77
C GLY A 957 -12.05 15.16 12.67
N PHE A 958 -12.19 16.47 12.75
CA PHE A 958 -13.44 17.21 12.66
C PHE A 958 -13.21 18.58 12.04
N GLY A 959 -14.26 19.15 11.45
CA GLY A 959 -14.21 20.49 10.88
C GLY A 959 -14.49 21.60 11.89
N LEU A 960 -14.00 22.83 11.64
CA LEU A 960 -14.37 23.98 12.44
C LEU A 960 -15.86 24.32 12.32
N GLU A 961 -16.53 23.89 11.29
CA GLU A 961 -17.97 23.95 11.10
C GLU A 961 -18.75 23.14 12.16
N ASN A 962 -18.13 22.15 12.75
CA ASN A 962 -18.69 21.35 13.84
C ASN A 962 -18.40 21.92 15.23
N VAL A 963 -17.70 23.07 15.32
CA VAL A 963 -17.41 23.78 16.57
C VAL A 963 -18.36 24.95 16.69
N PRO A 964 -19.42 24.92 17.52
CA PRO A 964 -20.40 26.01 17.62
C PRO A 964 -19.83 27.33 18.15
N SER A 965 -18.89 27.25 19.07
CA SER A 965 -18.30 28.42 19.77
C SER A 965 -17.25 29.12 18.86
N ALA A 966 -17.45 30.40 18.56
CA ALA A 966 -16.47 31.22 17.86
C ALA A 966 -15.17 31.40 18.66
N VAL A 967 -15.27 31.43 20.00
CA VAL A 967 -14.10 31.51 20.89
C VAL A 967 -13.26 30.25 20.79
N ASP A 968 -13.89 29.08 20.73
CA ASP A 968 -13.19 27.79 20.63
C ASP A 968 -12.54 27.65 19.25
N ARG A 969 -13.26 28.02 18.16
CA ARG A 969 -12.67 28.07 16.81
C ARG A 969 -11.41 28.94 16.75
N LYS A 970 -11.50 30.16 17.31
CA LYS A 970 -10.35 31.05 17.44
C LYS A 970 -9.18 30.36 18.14
N HIS A 971 -9.46 29.75 19.30
CA HIS A 971 -8.43 29.12 20.11
C HIS A 971 -7.79 27.90 19.46
N LEU A 972 -8.58 27.03 18.79
CA LEU A 972 -8.09 25.89 18.01
C LEU A 972 -7.13 26.34 16.93
N VAL A 973 -7.51 27.33 16.12
CA VAL A 973 -6.66 27.86 15.03
C VAL A 973 -5.37 28.48 15.58
N ALA A 974 -5.44 29.23 16.71
CA ALA A 974 -4.26 29.78 17.35
C ALA A 974 -3.27 28.71 17.79
N LYS A 975 -3.79 27.63 18.39
CA LYS A 975 -2.97 26.48 18.83
C LYS A 975 -2.38 25.72 17.66
N ALA A 976 -3.15 25.46 16.61
CA ALA A 976 -2.66 24.78 15.40
C ALA A 976 -1.52 25.58 14.74
N LEU A 977 -1.71 26.87 14.51
CA LEU A 977 -0.66 27.74 13.97
C LEU A 977 0.58 27.78 14.87
N SER A 978 0.40 27.83 16.19
CA SER A 978 1.54 27.79 17.12
C SER A 978 2.28 26.44 17.08
N ALA A 979 1.56 25.33 16.90
CA ALA A 979 2.17 23.99 16.80
C ALA A 979 3.03 23.81 15.55
N LEU A 980 2.67 24.46 14.44
CA LEU A 980 3.42 24.41 13.18
C LEU A 980 4.73 25.23 13.20
N HIS A 981 4.88 26.16 14.12
CA HIS A 981 5.99 27.12 14.15
C HIS A 981 6.89 27.00 15.40
N ARG A 982 6.79 25.87 16.08
CA ARG A 982 7.64 25.56 17.27
C ARG A 982 8.86 24.73 16.94
#